data_17b7d574faad696b33069af95f4b94c9
#
_entry.id   17b7d574faad696b33069af95f4b94c9
#
_cell.length_a   1.000
_cell.length_b   1.000
_cell.length_c   1.000
_cell.angle_alpha   90.00
_cell.angle_beta   90.00
_cell.angle_gamma   90.00
#
_symmetry.space_group_name_H-M   'P 1'
#
loop_
_entity.id
_entity.type
_entity.pdbx_description
1 polymer ?
#
loop_
_entity_poly.entity_id
_entity_poly.type
_entity_poly.pdbx_seq_one_letter_code
_entity_poly.pdbx_strand_id
1 'polypeptide(L)'
;MKKLLSLPPNLVDSFHEITGLDHQEWFCTHDPIGHKLGSGGGTDWLLRAAWQAQGAGQSFDEWLAADKRLLLHAGGQSRRLPSYAPSGKVLTPIPVFRWERGQRLSQDLLSLQVPLYERIMAQAPSSLHTMIVSGDVLIRATEPLQPIPEADVVCYGLWLNPETASHHGVFVSSHERPDQLERMLQKPSVETLSKLSETHFYLTDIGVWLLSDRAVRLLMKRSEQEGKIKEYDLYSEFGCALGSQPDIQDEELNSLRVAILPLPGGEFYHFGTSHELLSSTLAIQNLVNDQREIMHHSLKPHPAMFVQNAITRVRITAENQNLWVENSWVGERWTLASENIITGVPENDWEIRLDKGQCVDMVPIGEADWVVRPYGYYDTFAGAEQQKEQFPVAHTTEEAGLLLRFLLGQEASEKAKETYEAARKLSAEQISNQANLQRLTDQRRRFRSENWPMLARNYAHSVFYQIDLLDAANDFVEGQLALPDPLPEHTDLMRRIHDAMFRSEVEHRRGQGGEENANRAFSLLREGLTAEATAHKQHPQMAVQSDQIVWGRSPVRIDIAGGWTDTPPFCLMEGGNVVNLAIELNGQPPLQAYVKPCVEPHIILRSIDLGASETVRTFEELTDYHHVGSPFSIPKAALALAGFAPAFCADRYASLADQLRAFGCGIELTMLSAVPAGSGLGTSSILAATVLGAVSDFCGLRWDKLEIGRRTLVLEQLLTTGGGWQDQFGGITAGVKLLQTAKGFGQSPEVRWLPDTVFTDPAYKPCHLLYYTGITRTAKSILAEIVRRMFLNEHDELALLREMKEHAIQMYDTIQRADFQEMGHLVRQTWRQNQLLDAGTNPEAVRQLTTLIDDLCLGYKLPGAGGGGFLYMVAKDPEAAARIKQTLQAHPLRDNARFVEMSLSTTGLQISRS
;
A
#
# COMPACT_ATOMS: atom_id res chain seq x y z
N MET A 1 8.06 -4.08 -16.26
CA MET A 1 9.41 -3.51 -15.99
C MET A 1 10.34 -4.64 -15.60
N LYS A 2 11.55 -4.69 -16.17
CA LYS A 2 12.55 -5.72 -15.84
C LYS A 2 13.39 -5.28 -14.64
N LYS A 3 13.75 -6.21 -13.77
CA LYS A 3 14.63 -5.98 -12.63
C LYS A 3 15.93 -6.74 -12.86
N LEU A 4 17.05 -6.03 -12.83
CA LEU A 4 18.39 -6.57 -13.05
C LEU A 4 19.21 -6.39 -11.77
N LEU A 5 19.73 -7.49 -11.22
CA LEU A 5 20.45 -7.49 -9.96
C LEU A 5 21.89 -7.93 -10.13
N SER A 6 22.83 -7.13 -9.62
CA SER A 6 24.20 -7.56 -9.38
C SER A 6 24.29 -8.09 -7.95
N LEU A 7 24.57 -9.38 -7.79
CA LEU A 7 24.53 -10.10 -6.51
C LEU A 7 25.89 -10.76 -6.20
N PRO A 8 26.16 -11.17 -4.96
CA PRO A 8 27.26 -12.07 -4.66
C PRO A 8 27.15 -13.39 -5.46
N PRO A 9 28.28 -13.99 -5.88
CA PRO A 9 28.27 -15.19 -6.75
C PRO A 9 27.44 -16.35 -6.21
N ASN A 10 27.54 -16.67 -4.94
CA ASN A 10 26.81 -17.76 -4.30
C ASN A 10 25.29 -17.50 -4.20
N LEU A 11 24.86 -16.25 -4.25
CA LEU A 11 23.45 -15.89 -4.21
C LEU A 11 22.79 -15.96 -5.60
N VAL A 12 23.54 -15.71 -6.68
CA VAL A 12 23.00 -15.74 -8.06
C VAL A 12 22.34 -17.07 -8.37
N ASP A 13 22.99 -18.18 -8.03
CA ASP A 13 22.52 -19.54 -8.33
C ASP A 13 21.26 -19.94 -7.54
N SER A 14 21.09 -19.39 -6.33
CA SER A 14 20.01 -19.76 -5.41
C SER A 14 18.93 -18.67 -5.27
N PHE A 15 19.10 -17.51 -5.88
CA PHE A 15 18.22 -16.35 -5.67
C PHE A 15 16.75 -16.64 -5.92
N HIS A 16 16.44 -17.21 -7.07
CA HIS A 16 15.05 -17.50 -7.47
C HIS A 16 14.40 -18.59 -6.60
N GLU A 17 15.16 -19.59 -6.20
CA GLU A 17 14.68 -20.65 -5.29
C GLU A 17 14.39 -20.11 -3.88
N ILE A 18 15.27 -19.25 -3.36
CA ILE A 18 15.13 -18.65 -2.04
C ILE A 18 13.98 -17.64 -2.00
N THR A 19 13.86 -16.77 -3.01
CA THR A 19 12.91 -15.66 -3.04
C THR A 19 11.56 -16.01 -3.67
N GLY A 20 11.50 -17.03 -4.54
CA GLY A 20 10.32 -17.36 -5.33
C GLY A 20 10.03 -16.37 -6.48
N LEU A 21 10.94 -15.41 -6.75
CA LEU A 21 10.76 -14.41 -7.79
C LEU A 21 10.97 -14.98 -9.19
N ASP A 22 10.15 -14.55 -10.16
CA ASP A 22 10.12 -15.09 -11.51
C ASP A 22 11.37 -14.71 -12.33
N HIS A 23 11.97 -15.69 -13.00
CA HIS A 23 13.12 -15.52 -13.90
C HIS A 23 12.84 -14.62 -15.12
N GLN A 24 11.60 -14.49 -15.55
CA GLN A 24 11.25 -13.64 -16.69
C GLN A 24 11.29 -12.15 -16.34
N GLU A 25 10.99 -11.83 -15.10
CA GLU A 25 10.96 -10.46 -14.60
C GLU A 25 12.28 -10.06 -13.94
N TRP A 26 12.92 -10.98 -13.23
CA TRP A 26 14.13 -10.79 -12.45
C TRP A 26 15.31 -11.49 -13.11
N PHE A 27 16.35 -10.75 -13.41
CA PHE A 27 17.62 -11.27 -13.92
C PHE A 27 18.74 -11.01 -12.91
N CYS A 28 19.54 -12.03 -12.62
CA CYS A 28 20.62 -11.94 -11.65
C CYS A 28 21.95 -12.30 -12.29
N THR A 29 23.00 -11.55 -11.95
CA THR A 29 24.38 -11.88 -12.29
C THR A 29 25.33 -11.37 -11.21
N HIS A 30 26.60 -11.75 -11.28
CA HIS A 30 27.65 -11.26 -10.41
C HIS A 30 28.77 -10.62 -11.25
N ASP A 31 29.53 -9.72 -10.65
CA ASP A 31 30.71 -9.19 -11.27
C ASP A 31 31.76 -10.31 -11.52
N PRO A 32 32.61 -10.20 -12.55
CA PRO A 32 33.65 -11.17 -12.84
C PRO A 32 34.55 -11.38 -11.59
N ILE A 33 34.76 -12.64 -11.22
CA ILE A 33 35.56 -12.99 -10.05
C ILE A 33 37.00 -12.46 -10.18
N GLY A 34 37.46 -11.77 -9.14
CA GLY A 34 38.80 -11.19 -9.11
C GLY A 34 38.99 -9.86 -9.84
N HIS A 35 37.93 -9.32 -10.44
CA HIS A 35 37.93 -8.03 -11.11
C HIS A 35 37.01 -7.04 -10.38
N LYS A 36 37.53 -5.87 -10.04
CA LYS A 36 36.75 -4.79 -9.48
C LYS A 36 36.29 -3.88 -10.61
N LEU A 37 35.00 -3.83 -10.87
CA LEU A 37 34.41 -3.05 -11.96
C LEU A 37 34.00 -1.63 -11.55
N GLY A 38 33.78 -1.36 -10.29
CA GLY A 38 33.12 -0.13 -9.83
C GLY A 38 31.62 -0.12 -10.16
N SER A 39 30.90 0.89 -9.70
CA SER A 39 29.44 0.97 -9.89
C SER A 39 29.02 1.23 -11.34
N GLY A 40 29.80 2.00 -12.09
CA GLY A 40 29.59 2.26 -13.53
C GLY A 40 29.96 1.06 -14.41
N GLY A 41 31.13 0.46 -14.20
CA GLY A 41 31.54 -0.75 -14.91
C GLY A 41 30.66 -1.97 -14.59
N GLY A 42 30.21 -2.10 -13.34
CA GLY A 42 29.21 -3.09 -12.93
C GLY A 42 27.86 -2.89 -13.60
N THR A 43 27.44 -1.64 -13.85
CA THR A 43 26.25 -1.31 -14.64
C THR A 43 26.40 -1.80 -16.09
N ASP A 44 27.53 -1.54 -16.73
CA ASP A 44 27.83 -2.02 -18.09
C ASP A 44 27.79 -3.55 -18.16
N TRP A 45 28.46 -4.21 -17.21
CA TRP A 45 28.49 -5.68 -17.11
C TRP A 45 27.06 -6.26 -16.97
N LEU A 46 26.27 -5.72 -16.04
CA LEU A 46 24.91 -6.19 -15.75
C LEU A 46 23.99 -6.04 -16.98
N LEU A 47 24.07 -4.90 -17.67
CA LEU A 47 23.29 -4.65 -18.90
C LEU A 47 23.67 -5.59 -20.03
N ARG A 48 24.97 -5.81 -20.28
CA ARG A 48 25.45 -6.75 -21.33
C ARG A 48 25.04 -8.19 -21.01
N ALA A 49 25.20 -8.63 -19.77
CA ALA A 49 24.81 -9.97 -19.35
C ALA A 49 23.30 -10.20 -19.52
N ALA A 50 22.47 -9.23 -19.11
CA ALA A 50 21.02 -9.30 -19.28
C ALA A 50 20.60 -9.29 -20.74
N TRP A 51 21.21 -8.44 -21.58
CA TRP A 51 20.95 -8.44 -23.01
C TRP A 51 21.33 -9.77 -23.68
N GLN A 52 22.49 -10.33 -23.36
CA GLN A 52 22.92 -11.62 -23.89
C GLN A 52 21.96 -12.76 -23.50
N ALA A 53 21.41 -12.70 -22.29
CA ALA A 53 20.49 -13.73 -21.81
C ALA A 53 19.04 -13.54 -22.31
N GLN A 54 18.58 -12.31 -22.48
CA GLN A 54 17.17 -11.99 -22.73
C GLN A 54 16.90 -11.30 -24.07
N GLY A 55 17.93 -10.84 -24.80
CA GLY A 55 17.78 -10.01 -26.00
C GLY A 55 17.26 -10.72 -27.26
N ALA A 56 17.11 -12.04 -27.25
CA ALA A 56 16.42 -12.84 -28.28
C ALA A 56 16.68 -12.41 -29.74
N GLY A 57 17.94 -12.04 -30.09
CA GLY A 57 18.34 -11.62 -31.43
C GLY A 57 18.14 -10.12 -31.75
N GLN A 58 17.67 -9.32 -30.75
CA GLN A 58 17.63 -7.85 -30.88
C GLN A 58 19.05 -7.25 -30.78
N SER A 59 19.26 -6.12 -31.40
CA SER A 59 20.42 -5.30 -31.11
C SER A 59 20.35 -4.77 -29.66
N PHE A 60 21.49 -4.38 -29.10
CA PHE A 60 21.49 -3.81 -27.74
C PHE A 60 20.59 -2.57 -27.61
N ASP A 61 20.60 -1.73 -28.65
CA ASP A 61 19.80 -0.49 -28.69
C ASP A 61 18.31 -0.77 -28.76
N GLU A 62 17.87 -1.74 -29.54
CA GLU A 62 16.47 -2.16 -29.62
C GLU A 62 16.02 -2.77 -28.28
N TRP A 63 16.85 -3.62 -27.69
CA TRP A 63 16.56 -4.22 -26.39
C TRP A 63 16.52 -3.16 -25.28
N LEU A 64 17.42 -2.17 -25.30
CA LEU A 64 17.45 -1.10 -24.29
C LEU A 64 16.19 -0.23 -24.37
N ALA A 65 15.74 0.10 -25.57
CA ALA A 65 14.56 0.93 -25.80
C ALA A 65 13.21 0.20 -25.59
N ALA A 66 13.21 -1.15 -25.57
CA ALA A 66 11.97 -1.93 -25.54
C ALA A 66 11.25 -1.87 -24.18
N ASP A 67 11.99 -1.84 -23.07
CA ASP A 67 11.46 -1.95 -21.72
C ASP A 67 12.11 -0.98 -20.74
N LYS A 68 11.36 -0.55 -19.74
CA LYS A 68 11.91 0.11 -18.53
C LYS A 68 12.60 -0.93 -17.63
N ARG A 69 13.74 -0.55 -17.02
CA ARG A 69 14.59 -1.43 -16.21
C ARG A 69 14.98 -0.79 -14.89
N LEU A 70 14.94 -1.59 -13.83
CA LEU A 70 15.52 -1.28 -12.53
C LEU A 70 16.82 -2.07 -12.37
N LEU A 71 17.95 -1.40 -12.24
CA LEU A 71 19.25 -1.98 -11.95
C LEU A 71 19.56 -1.79 -10.47
N LEU A 72 19.74 -2.88 -9.74
CA LEU A 72 20.02 -2.86 -8.32
C LEU A 72 21.39 -3.45 -8.03
N HIS A 73 22.31 -2.60 -7.54
CA HIS A 73 23.64 -3.00 -7.17
C HIS A 73 23.72 -3.49 -5.74
N ALA A 74 23.80 -4.80 -5.56
CA ALA A 74 23.93 -5.49 -4.27
C ALA A 74 25.13 -6.47 -4.24
N GLY A 75 26.02 -6.39 -5.21
CA GLY A 75 27.13 -7.33 -5.44
C GLY A 75 28.40 -7.07 -4.65
N GLY A 76 28.44 -6.16 -3.72
CA GLY A 76 29.61 -5.89 -2.90
C GLY A 76 29.92 -7.01 -1.91
N GLN A 77 31.19 -7.10 -1.42
CA GLN A 77 31.63 -8.11 -0.46
C GLN A 77 30.99 -8.00 0.93
N SER A 78 30.14 -7.02 1.16
CA SER A 78 29.33 -6.79 2.39
C SER A 78 30.10 -6.91 3.73
N ARG A 79 31.41 -6.77 3.68
CA ARG A 79 32.34 -7.06 4.79
C ARG A 79 32.12 -6.23 6.07
N ARG A 80 31.48 -5.04 5.96
CA ARG A 80 31.13 -4.19 7.10
C ARG A 80 29.86 -4.62 7.82
N LEU A 81 29.14 -5.59 7.26
CA LEU A 81 27.97 -6.23 7.86
C LEU A 81 28.16 -7.77 7.76
N PRO A 82 29.02 -8.34 8.63
CA PRO A 82 29.44 -9.75 8.52
C PRO A 82 28.28 -10.73 8.49
N SER A 83 27.29 -10.55 9.35
CA SER A 83 26.12 -11.44 9.49
C SER A 83 25.32 -11.64 8.21
N TYR A 84 25.29 -10.64 7.32
CA TYR A 84 24.54 -10.71 6.05
C TYR A 84 25.46 -10.66 4.81
N ALA A 85 26.76 -10.76 5.00
CA ALA A 85 27.70 -10.90 3.89
C ALA A 85 27.45 -12.18 3.05
N PRO A 86 27.18 -13.35 3.67
CA PRO A 86 26.92 -14.59 2.92
C PRO A 86 25.63 -14.54 2.09
N SER A 87 24.55 -13.99 2.62
CA SER A 87 23.25 -13.93 1.96
C SER A 87 23.03 -12.68 1.10
N GLY A 88 23.99 -11.75 1.07
CA GLY A 88 23.86 -10.44 0.44
C GLY A 88 22.98 -9.49 1.25
N LYS A 89 23.40 -8.23 1.38
CA LYS A 89 22.69 -7.20 2.17
C LYS A 89 21.24 -6.98 1.71
N VAL A 90 20.99 -7.15 0.44
CA VAL A 90 19.66 -6.93 -0.16
C VAL A 90 18.58 -7.86 0.41
N LEU A 91 18.96 -9.04 0.88
CA LEU A 91 18.07 -9.99 1.55
C LEU A 91 18.16 -9.92 3.09
N THR A 92 18.67 -8.81 3.64
CA THR A 92 18.67 -8.59 5.10
C THR A 92 17.23 -8.56 5.60
N PRO A 93 16.81 -9.46 6.51
CA PRO A 93 15.49 -9.46 7.08
C PRO A 93 15.24 -8.18 7.90
N ILE A 94 14.15 -7.50 7.63
CA ILE A 94 13.77 -6.28 8.35
C ILE A 94 12.56 -6.58 9.21
N PRO A 95 12.59 -6.28 10.53
CA PRO A 95 11.45 -6.47 11.41
C PRO A 95 10.23 -5.70 10.92
N VAL A 96 9.04 -6.30 11.05
CA VAL A 96 7.78 -5.61 10.73
C VAL A 96 7.65 -4.32 11.54
N PHE A 97 7.21 -3.26 10.88
CA PHE A 97 7.02 -1.97 11.51
C PHE A 97 5.71 -1.95 12.29
N ARG A 98 5.77 -1.61 13.57
CA ARG A 98 4.60 -1.60 14.46
C ARG A 98 3.52 -0.55 14.10
N TRP A 99 3.84 0.38 13.21
CA TRP A 99 2.97 1.46 12.76
C TRP A 99 2.33 1.23 11.39
N GLU A 100 2.67 0.14 10.71
CA GLU A 100 2.15 -0.19 9.38
C GLU A 100 1.45 -1.55 9.37
N ARG A 101 0.33 -1.64 8.64
CA ARG A 101 -0.43 -2.88 8.45
C ARG A 101 -0.05 -3.58 7.16
N GLY A 102 -0.31 -4.88 7.09
CA GLY A 102 -0.14 -5.68 5.88
C GLY A 102 1.29 -6.10 5.59
N GLN A 103 2.20 -5.99 6.56
CA GLN A 103 3.57 -6.44 6.38
C GLN A 103 3.70 -7.95 6.60
N ARG A 104 4.74 -8.55 5.99
CA ARG A 104 5.05 -9.97 6.11
C ARG A 104 6.22 -10.19 7.07
N LEU A 105 6.17 -11.23 7.88
CA LEU A 105 7.32 -11.60 8.73
C LEU A 105 8.54 -12.04 7.92
N SER A 106 8.33 -12.40 6.66
CA SER A 106 9.39 -12.77 5.71
C SER A 106 10.03 -11.59 4.99
N GLN A 107 9.56 -10.35 5.23
CA GLN A 107 10.06 -9.18 4.52
C GLN A 107 11.57 -8.96 4.71
N ASP A 108 12.19 -8.47 3.68
CA ASP A 108 13.60 -8.11 3.62
C ASP A 108 13.80 -6.73 2.97
N LEU A 109 15.03 -6.30 2.89
CA LEU A 109 15.36 -5.00 2.34
C LEU A 109 14.95 -4.87 0.87
N LEU A 110 15.05 -5.95 0.07
CA LEU A 110 14.65 -5.97 -1.34
C LEU A 110 13.15 -5.72 -1.50
N SER A 111 12.33 -6.48 -0.79
CA SER A 111 10.88 -6.39 -0.87
C SER A 111 10.32 -5.04 -0.40
N LEU A 112 11.03 -4.36 0.51
CA LEU A 112 10.64 -3.04 1.00
C LEU A 112 11.07 -1.89 0.07
N GLN A 113 12.18 -2.04 -0.68
CA GLN A 113 12.68 -1.00 -1.58
C GLN A 113 11.93 -0.92 -2.91
N VAL A 114 11.67 -2.06 -3.52
CA VAL A 114 11.20 -2.17 -4.92
C VAL A 114 9.90 -1.39 -5.19
N PRO A 115 8.89 -1.39 -4.32
CA PRO A 115 7.64 -0.67 -4.59
C PRO A 115 7.81 0.84 -4.86
N LEU A 116 8.72 1.52 -4.14
CA LEU A 116 9.01 2.94 -4.40
C LEU A 116 9.65 3.14 -5.78
N TYR A 117 10.61 2.29 -6.14
CA TYR A 117 11.31 2.39 -7.43
C TYR A 117 10.36 2.12 -8.61
N GLU A 118 9.44 1.18 -8.46
CA GLU A 118 8.39 0.91 -9.45
C GLU A 118 7.47 2.10 -9.64
N ARG A 119 7.05 2.76 -8.56
CA ARG A 119 6.23 3.99 -8.62
C ARG A 119 6.97 5.12 -9.34
N ILE A 120 8.24 5.36 -9.03
CA ILE A 120 9.06 6.37 -9.70
C ILE A 120 9.16 6.05 -11.21
N MET A 121 9.50 4.82 -11.56
CA MET A 121 9.64 4.42 -12.97
C MET A 121 8.31 4.44 -13.74
N ALA A 122 7.20 4.17 -13.09
CA ALA A 122 5.87 4.26 -13.71
C ALA A 122 5.54 5.70 -14.13
N GLN A 123 5.99 6.71 -13.35
CA GLN A 123 5.80 8.13 -13.64
C GLN A 123 6.90 8.75 -14.51
N ALA A 124 8.02 8.05 -14.71
CA ALA A 124 9.13 8.55 -15.52
C ALA A 124 8.74 8.70 -16.98
N PRO A 125 9.21 9.77 -17.67
CA PRO A 125 9.05 9.94 -19.11
C PRO A 125 9.49 8.71 -19.91
N SER A 126 8.93 8.55 -21.12
CA SER A 126 9.27 7.44 -22.01
C SER A 126 10.72 7.46 -22.53
N SER A 127 11.43 8.58 -22.35
CA SER A 127 12.85 8.72 -22.67
C SER A 127 13.78 8.12 -21.59
N LEU A 128 13.27 7.87 -20.37
CA LEU A 128 14.04 7.34 -19.23
C LEU A 128 13.72 5.86 -19.03
N HIS A 129 14.54 4.98 -19.61
CA HIS A 129 14.33 3.54 -19.56
C HIS A 129 15.07 2.84 -18.41
N THR A 130 16.12 3.43 -17.88
CA THR A 130 17.01 2.76 -16.92
C THR A 130 17.04 3.51 -15.59
N MET A 131 16.74 2.82 -14.49
CA MET A 131 16.98 3.30 -13.13
C MET A 131 18.12 2.51 -12.50
N ILE A 132 19.05 3.19 -11.85
CA ILE A 132 20.15 2.59 -11.10
C ILE A 132 19.93 2.90 -9.61
N VAL A 133 19.99 1.88 -8.74
CA VAL A 133 19.81 2.03 -7.30
C VAL A 133 20.81 1.19 -6.48
N SER A 134 21.03 1.59 -5.22
CA SER A 134 21.84 0.84 -4.27
C SER A 134 21.01 -0.20 -3.51
N GLY A 135 21.60 -1.38 -3.24
CA GLY A 135 20.93 -2.50 -2.57
C GLY A 135 20.99 -2.49 -1.03
N ASP A 136 21.73 -1.55 -0.42
CA ASP A 136 21.92 -1.51 1.05
C ASP A 136 21.25 -0.31 1.73
N VAL A 137 20.23 0.23 1.10
CA VAL A 137 19.46 1.37 1.62
C VAL A 137 17.97 1.06 1.63
N LEU A 138 17.23 1.65 2.55
CA LEU A 138 15.78 1.76 2.50
C LEU A 138 15.42 3.23 2.35
N ILE A 139 14.72 3.56 1.28
CA ILE A 139 14.26 4.91 0.96
C ILE A 139 12.74 4.92 1.05
N ARG A 140 12.19 5.95 1.69
CA ARG A 140 10.75 6.18 1.77
C ARG A 140 10.42 7.57 1.26
N ALA A 141 9.32 7.69 0.55
CA ALA A 141 8.68 8.95 0.19
C ALA A 141 7.32 8.99 0.89
N THR A 142 7.14 9.95 1.79
CA THR A 142 5.92 10.09 2.60
C THR A 142 4.92 11.09 2.00
N GLU A 143 5.31 11.76 0.93
CA GLU A 143 4.49 12.68 0.16
C GLU A 143 4.38 12.23 -1.29
N PRO A 144 3.36 12.67 -2.04
CA PRO A 144 3.20 12.32 -3.44
C PRO A 144 4.42 12.72 -4.30
N LEU A 145 4.81 11.84 -5.22
CA LEU A 145 5.91 12.10 -6.14
C LEU A 145 5.57 13.26 -7.08
N GLN A 146 6.55 14.14 -7.29
CA GLN A 146 6.43 15.24 -8.23
C GLN A 146 6.67 14.76 -9.68
N PRO A 147 6.15 15.48 -10.70
CA PRO A 147 6.41 15.18 -12.10
C PRO A 147 7.90 15.12 -12.40
N ILE A 148 8.33 14.11 -13.15
CA ILE A 148 9.72 13.91 -13.52
C ILE A 148 9.96 14.63 -14.85
N PRO A 149 10.94 15.55 -14.95
CA PRO A 149 11.19 16.31 -16.17
C PRO A 149 11.86 15.46 -17.25
N GLU A 150 11.71 15.85 -18.49
CA GLU A 150 12.46 15.32 -19.64
C GLU A 150 13.93 15.73 -19.54
N ALA A 151 14.81 14.79 -19.24
CA ALA A 151 16.26 14.98 -19.15
C ALA A 151 17.00 13.70 -19.56
N ASP A 152 18.31 13.77 -19.74
CA ASP A 152 19.13 12.58 -20.02
C ASP A 152 19.44 11.81 -18.73
N VAL A 153 19.59 12.55 -17.62
CA VAL A 153 19.82 11.99 -16.29
C VAL A 153 18.94 12.72 -15.29
N VAL A 154 18.24 11.98 -14.44
CA VAL A 154 17.48 12.52 -13.31
C VAL A 154 17.97 11.84 -12.03
N CYS A 155 18.44 12.64 -11.07
CA CYS A 155 18.92 12.15 -9.79
C CYS A 155 18.02 12.61 -8.65
N TYR A 156 17.65 11.69 -7.76
CA TYR A 156 16.96 12.04 -6.53
C TYR A 156 17.94 12.28 -5.38
N GLY A 157 17.64 13.29 -4.56
CA GLY A 157 18.41 13.60 -3.39
C GLY A 157 17.55 14.05 -2.21
N LEU A 158 18.21 14.24 -1.07
CA LEU A 158 17.59 14.71 0.18
C LEU A 158 18.32 15.93 0.75
N TRP A 159 17.55 16.79 1.39
CA TRP A 159 18.07 17.86 2.24
C TRP A 159 18.56 17.28 3.58
N LEU A 160 19.87 17.02 3.69
CA LEU A 160 20.48 16.51 4.92
C LEU A 160 21.46 17.54 5.48
N ASN A 161 21.72 17.46 6.78
CA ASN A 161 22.69 18.34 7.42
C ASN A 161 24.11 18.06 6.89
N PRO A 162 25.04 19.04 6.99
CA PRO A 162 26.40 18.91 6.47
C PRO A 162 27.17 17.70 7.01
N GLU A 163 26.96 17.32 8.28
CA GLU A 163 27.62 16.19 8.91
C GLU A 163 27.25 14.88 8.21
N THR A 164 25.96 14.65 7.96
CA THR A 164 25.47 13.46 7.25
C THR A 164 25.86 13.51 5.76
N ALA A 165 25.65 14.66 5.11
CA ALA A 165 25.94 14.85 3.68
C ALA A 165 27.41 14.63 3.34
N SER A 166 28.34 14.93 4.28
CA SER A 166 29.80 14.76 4.07
C SER A 166 30.23 13.30 3.83
N HIS A 167 29.40 12.34 4.15
CA HIS A 167 29.65 10.91 3.93
C HIS A 167 29.16 10.39 2.57
N HIS A 168 28.43 11.20 1.81
CA HIS A 168 27.77 10.83 0.55
C HIS A 168 28.21 11.72 -0.63
N GLY A 169 27.76 11.38 -1.82
CA GLY A 169 27.76 12.30 -2.94
C GLY A 169 26.78 13.46 -2.70
N VAL A 170 27.07 14.61 -3.28
CA VAL A 170 26.26 15.83 -3.12
C VAL A 170 26.08 16.52 -4.46
N PHE A 171 24.81 16.72 -4.84
CA PHE A 171 24.43 17.51 -6.02
C PHE A 171 24.34 18.98 -5.66
N VAL A 172 25.03 19.81 -6.40
CA VAL A 172 25.07 21.27 -6.19
C VAL A 172 24.28 21.96 -7.28
N SER A 173 23.40 22.89 -6.90
CA SER A 173 22.62 23.72 -7.83
C SER A 173 22.63 25.19 -7.39
N SER A 174 22.49 26.10 -8.36
CA SER A 174 22.35 27.52 -8.05
C SER A 174 20.96 27.82 -7.45
N HIS A 175 20.86 28.90 -6.65
CA HIS A 175 19.56 29.36 -6.13
C HIS A 175 18.58 29.76 -7.23
N GLU A 176 19.08 30.16 -8.42
CA GLU A 176 18.24 30.55 -9.56
C GLU A 176 17.64 29.35 -10.32
N ARG A 177 18.33 28.20 -10.33
CA ARG A 177 17.94 26.97 -11.01
C ARG A 177 18.15 25.75 -10.11
N PRO A 178 17.32 25.59 -9.09
CA PRO A 178 17.50 24.57 -8.06
C PRO A 178 17.30 23.12 -8.55
N ASP A 179 16.63 22.94 -9.69
CA ASP A 179 16.36 21.66 -10.35
C ASP A 179 17.44 21.24 -11.36
N GLN A 180 18.42 22.10 -11.64
CA GLN A 180 19.50 21.82 -12.59
C GLN A 180 20.83 21.59 -11.87
N LEU A 181 21.49 20.50 -12.21
CA LEU A 181 22.78 20.18 -11.66
C LEU A 181 23.85 21.17 -12.18
N GLU A 182 24.55 21.84 -11.27
CA GLU A 182 25.75 22.59 -11.57
C GLU A 182 26.99 21.68 -11.55
N ARG A 183 27.17 20.92 -10.46
CA ARG A 183 28.22 19.91 -10.32
C ARG A 183 27.89 18.93 -9.21
N MET A 184 28.55 17.79 -9.24
CA MET A 184 28.49 16.78 -8.17
C MET A 184 29.81 16.74 -7.41
N LEU A 185 29.74 16.71 -6.07
CA LEU A 185 30.89 16.56 -5.18
C LEU A 185 30.86 15.20 -4.50
N GLN A 186 31.99 14.53 -4.40
CA GLN A 186 32.09 13.28 -3.67
C GLN A 186 32.66 13.50 -2.26
N LYS A 187 31.88 13.16 -1.24
CA LYS A 187 32.24 13.25 0.18
C LYS A 187 32.92 14.56 0.54
N PRO A 188 32.30 15.70 0.27
CA PRO A 188 32.85 17.01 0.60
C PRO A 188 32.96 17.17 2.12
N SER A 189 33.92 17.98 2.58
CA SER A 189 34.05 18.27 4.01
C SER A 189 32.86 19.09 4.52
N VAL A 190 32.57 18.99 5.83
CA VAL A 190 31.52 19.79 6.49
C VAL A 190 31.77 21.31 6.28
N GLU A 191 33.04 21.73 6.32
CA GLU A 191 33.41 23.13 6.07
C GLU A 191 33.08 23.54 4.63
N THR A 192 33.34 22.66 3.63
CA THR A 192 33.00 22.91 2.23
C THR A 192 31.50 23.08 2.06
N LEU A 193 30.69 22.20 2.66
CA LEU A 193 29.23 22.25 2.56
C LEU A 193 28.67 23.51 3.26
N SER A 194 29.20 23.87 4.40
CA SER A 194 28.76 25.08 5.13
C SER A 194 29.02 26.35 4.33
N LYS A 195 30.16 26.45 3.67
CA LYS A 195 30.46 27.59 2.78
C LYS A 195 29.60 27.58 1.52
N LEU A 196 29.36 26.41 0.97
CA LEU A 196 28.56 26.22 -0.27
C LEU A 196 27.11 26.66 -0.05
N SER A 197 26.54 26.36 1.11
CA SER A 197 25.15 26.68 1.46
C SER A 197 24.85 28.20 1.52
N GLU A 198 25.87 29.05 1.58
CA GLU A 198 25.70 30.49 1.50
C GLU A 198 25.28 31.00 0.11
N THR A 199 25.63 30.24 -0.94
CA THR A 199 25.47 30.66 -2.35
C THR A 199 24.76 29.67 -3.23
N HIS A 200 24.64 28.41 -2.80
CA HIS A 200 24.05 27.30 -3.58
C HIS A 200 23.15 26.46 -2.68
N PHE A 201 22.23 25.75 -3.33
CA PHE A 201 21.58 24.59 -2.72
C PHE A 201 22.44 23.36 -2.90
N TYR A 202 22.29 22.38 -2.00
CA TYR A 202 22.83 21.06 -2.22
C TYR A 202 21.82 19.98 -1.80
N LEU A 203 21.75 18.90 -2.57
CA LEU A 203 21.00 17.69 -2.24
C LEU A 203 21.98 16.54 -2.05
N THR A 204 21.83 15.80 -0.97
CA THR A 204 22.61 14.57 -0.74
C THR A 204 22.09 13.47 -1.65
N ASP A 205 23.00 12.85 -2.41
CA ASP A 205 22.68 11.70 -3.26
C ASP A 205 22.19 10.51 -2.41
N ILE A 206 21.04 9.99 -2.77
CA ILE A 206 20.44 8.79 -2.15
C ILE A 206 20.59 7.53 -3.00
N GLY A 207 21.35 7.61 -4.08
CA GLY A 207 21.64 6.47 -4.96
C GLY A 207 20.47 6.07 -5.84
N VAL A 208 19.60 7.01 -6.25
CA VAL A 208 18.49 6.77 -7.19
C VAL A 208 18.68 7.64 -8.42
N TRP A 209 19.07 7.01 -9.52
CA TRP A 209 19.44 7.67 -10.77
C TRP A 209 18.64 7.11 -11.93
N LEU A 210 17.94 7.96 -12.70
CA LEU A 210 17.22 7.59 -13.91
C LEU A 210 18.04 8.07 -15.12
N LEU A 211 18.24 7.20 -16.09
CA LEU A 211 19.07 7.47 -17.25
C LEU A 211 18.30 7.22 -18.55
N SER A 212 18.51 8.13 -19.53
CA SER A 212 18.13 7.90 -20.93
C SER A 212 19.05 6.87 -21.57
N ASP A 213 18.61 6.29 -22.70
CA ASP A 213 19.45 5.37 -23.49
C ASP A 213 20.75 6.01 -23.93
N ARG A 214 20.73 7.34 -24.22
CA ARG A 214 21.93 8.11 -24.53
C ARG A 214 22.91 8.14 -23.37
N ALA A 215 22.43 8.43 -22.16
CA ALA A 215 23.25 8.47 -20.95
C ALA A 215 23.84 7.09 -20.63
N VAL A 216 23.04 6.02 -20.75
CA VAL A 216 23.49 4.62 -20.59
C VAL A 216 24.63 4.29 -21.55
N ARG A 217 24.48 4.61 -22.84
CA ARG A 217 25.52 4.33 -23.83
C ARG A 217 26.82 5.07 -23.55
N LEU A 218 26.75 6.34 -23.14
CA LEU A 218 27.91 7.11 -22.73
C LEU A 218 28.61 6.54 -21.52
N LEU A 219 27.86 6.13 -20.51
CA LEU A 219 28.38 5.44 -19.32
C LEU A 219 29.11 4.16 -19.72
N MET A 220 28.51 3.32 -20.57
CA MET A 220 29.12 2.09 -21.06
C MET A 220 30.38 2.37 -21.91
N LYS A 221 30.34 3.39 -22.77
CA LYS A 221 31.51 3.81 -23.57
C LYS A 221 32.69 4.24 -22.68
N ARG A 222 32.42 4.88 -21.53
CA ARG A 222 33.48 5.33 -20.62
C ARG A 222 33.99 4.20 -19.72
N SER A 223 33.16 3.20 -19.43
CA SER A 223 33.58 2.00 -18.67
C SER A 223 34.34 0.99 -19.54
N GLU A 224 34.42 1.19 -20.87
CA GLU A 224 35.12 0.28 -21.77
C GLU A 224 36.51 0.82 -22.16
N GLN A 225 37.51 -0.04 -22.17
CA GLN A 225 38.84 0.23 -22.69
C GLN A 225 39.35 -1.01 -23.44
N GLU A 226 39.75 -0.83 -24.68
CA GLU A 226 40.29 -1.90 -25.55
C GLU A 226 39.37 -3.15 -25.67
N GLY A 227 38.07 -2.93 -25.69
CA GLY A 227 37.05 -3.99 -25.74
C GLY A 227 36.83 -4.76 -24.43
N LYS A 228 37.35 -4.26 -23.32
CA LYS A 228 37.17 -4.83 -21.99
C LYS A 228 36.58 -3.79 -21.04
N ILE A 229 35.71 -4.25 -20.12
CA ILE A 229 35.16 -3.38 -19.08
C ILE A 229 36.27 -3.12 -18.04
N LYS A 230 36.57 -1.86 -17.80
CA LYS A 230 37.51 -1.39 -16.76
C LYS A 230 36.76 -0.98 -15.49
N GLU A 231 37.51 -0.79 -14.41
CA GLU A 231 36.98 -0.15 -13.22
C GLU A 231 36.55 1.28 -13.56
N TYR A 232 35.26 1.57 -13.35
CA TYR A 232 34.64 2.87 -13.60
C TYR A 232 33.54 3.11 -12.57
N ASP A 233 33.57 4.25 -11.89
CA ASP A 233 32.65 4.56 -10.82
C ASP A 233 31.55 5.51 -11.26
N LEU A 234 30.30 5.14 -10.99
CA LEU A 234 29.12 5.94 -11.34
C LEU A 234 29.11 7.30 -10.63
N TYR A 235 29.56 7.36 -9.40
CA TYR A 235 29.45 8.55 -8.57
C TYR A 235 30.63 9.49 -8.73
N SER A 236 31.86 8.98 -8.58
CA SER A 236 33.08 9.80 -8.57
C SER A 236 33.63 10.09 -9.97
N GLU A 237 33.27 9.29 -11.00
CA GLU A 237 33.74 9.49 -12.37
C GLU A 237 32.61 9.97 -13.28
N PHE A 238 31.55 9.18 -13.48
CA PHE A 238 30.44 9.61 -14.34
C PHE A 238 29.68 10.80 -13.74
N GLY A 239 29.32 10.76 -12.47
CA GLY A 239 28.57 11.83 -11.78
C GLY A 239 29.34 13.15 -11.73
N CYS A 240 30.64 13.12 -11.41
CA CYS A 240 31.49 14.32 -11.38
C CYS A 240 31.76 14.92 -12.78
N ALA A 241 31.43 14.21 -13.85
CA ALA A 241 31.44 14.72 -15.21
C ALA A 241 30.09 15.31 -15.67
N LEU A 242 29.07 15.32 -14.81
CA LEU A 242 27.74 15.84 -15.11
C LEU A 242 27.57 17.29 -14.60
N GLY A 243 26.67 18.03 -15.26
CA GLY A 243 26.27 19.37 -14.84
C GLY A 243 26.85 20.47 -15.71
N SER A 244 26.52 21.73 -15.39
CA SER A 244 26.94 22.91 -16.14
C SER A 244 28.37 23.37 -15.82
N GLN A 245 28.91 23.00 -14.68
CA GLN A 245 30.28 23.30 -14.20
C GLN A 245 30.92 22.05 -13.58
N PRO A 246 31.08 20.96 -14.34
CA PRO A 246 31.53 19.70 -13.81
C PRO A 246 33.01 19.74 -13.40
N ASP A 247 33.37 18.96 -12.40
CA ASP A 247 34.78 18.82 -11.95
C ASP A 247 35.61 18.02 -12.95
N ILE A 248 34.99 17.09 -13.70
CA ILE A 248 35.63 16.31 -14.76
C ILE A 248 35.19 16.81 -16.11
N GLN A 249 36.17 17.19 -16.97
CA GLN A 249 35.90 17.68 -18.31
C GLN A 249 35.78 16.52 -19.29
N ASP A 250 34.59 16.33 -19.88
CA ASP A 250 34.27 15.35 -20.92
C ASP A 250 33.15 15.94 -21.80
N GLU A 251 33.45 16.32 -23.01
CA GLU A 251 32.50 17.03 -23.89
C GLU A 251 31.17 16.26 -24.10
N GLU A 252 31.22 14.92 -24.22
CA GLU A 252 30.02 14.13 -24.44
C GLU A 252 29.18 14.02 -23.16
N LEU A 253 29.79 13.73 -21.99
CA LEU A 253 29.09 13.66 -20.71
C LEU A 253 28.60 15.03 -20.25
N ASN A 254 29.41 16.09 -20.42
CA ASN A 254 29.01 17.45 -20.07
C ASN A 254 27.82 17.97 -20.91
N SER A 255 27.55 17.35 -22.07
CA SER A 255 26.42 17.68 -22.94
C SER A 255 25.08 17.04 -22.49
N LEU A 256 25.09 16.14 -21.52
CA LEU A 256 23.88 15.53 -21.00
C LEU A 256 23.07 16.55 -20.18
N ARG A 257 21.75 16.56 -20.39
CA ARG A 257 20.86 17.38 -19.56
C ARG A 257 20.58 16.62 -18.28
N VAL A 258 20.85 17.25 -17.14
CA VAL A 258 20.73 16.64 -15.84
C VAL A 258 19.76 17.44 -14.97
N ALA A 259 18.74 16.76 -14.46
CA ALA A 259 17.84 17.29 -13.45
C ALA A 259 18.12 16.64 -12.10
N ILE A 260 18.02 17.43 -11.04
CA ILE A 260 18.08 16.94 -9.66
C ILE A 260 16.77 17.24 -8.95
N LEU A 261 16.23 16.26 -8.29
CA LEU A 261 14.92 16.35 -7.63
C LEU A 261 15.02 16.00 -6.15
N PRO A 262 14.46 16.82 -5.24
CA PRO A 262 14.26 16.39 -3.88
C PRO A 262 13.20 15.30 -3.84
N LEU A 263 13.44 14.23 -3.08
CA LEU A 263 12.41 13.20 -2.86
C LEU A 263 11.36 13.75 -1.87
N PRO A 264 10.08 13.85 -2.25
CA PRO A 264 9.05 14.46 -1.41
C PRO A 264 8.85 13.66 -0.10
N GLY A 265 8.93 14.34 1.05
CA GLY A 265 8.86 13.69 2.36
C GLY A 265 9.89 12.57 2.52
N GLY A 266 11.06 12.71 1.89
CA GLY A 266 12.05 11.65 1.76
C GLY A 266 12.72 11.28 3.07
N GLU A 267 12.84 9.98 3.31
CA GLU A 267 13.59 9.39 4.42
C GLU A 267 14.60 8.38 3.87
N PHE A 268 15.77 8.33 4.49
CA PHE A 268 16.89 7.52 4.02
C PHE A 268 17.50 6.74 5.19
N TYR A 269 17.54 5.42 5.06
CA TYR A 269 18.07 4.50 6.05
C TYR A 269 19.12 3.62 5.41
N HIS A 270 20.35 3.65 5.92
CA HIS A 270 21.46 2.87 5.40
C HIS A 270 21.69 1.61 6.26
N PHE A 271 21.97 0.47 5.61
CA PHE A 271 22.19 -0.84 6.22
C PHE A 271 23.58 -1.38 5.86
N GLY A 272 24.57 -0.51 5.79
CA GLY A 272 25.91 -0.84 5.33
C GLY A 272 26.81 -1.50 6.36
N THR A 273 26.52 -1.32 7.66
CA THR A 273 27.34 -1.82 8.80
C THR A 273 26.49 -2.44 9.89
N SER A 274 27.10 -3.20 10.80
CA SER A 274 26.45 -3.76 11.99
C SER A 274 25.77 -2.69 12.86
N HIS A 275 26.42 -1.55 13.03
CA HIS A 275 25.84 -0.43 13.78
C HIS A 275 24.61 0.16 13.06
N GLU A 276 24.70 0.38 11.75
CA GLU A 276 23.60 0.95 10.95
C GLU A 276 22.41 -0.01 10.84
N LEU A 277 22.64 -1.32 10.84
CA LEU A 277 21.55 -2.30 10.92
C LEU A 277 20.62 -2.02 12.10
N LEU A 278 21.19 -1.77 13.27
CA LEU A 278 20.43 -1.51 14.50
C LEU A 278 19.88 -0.08 14.55
N SER A 279 20.70 0.92 14.26
CA SER A 279 20.29 2.33 14.34
C SER A 279 19.23 2.68 13.30
N SER A 280 19.36 2.20 12.06
CA SER A 280 18.35 2.39 11.01
C SER A 280 17.04 1.68 11.35
N THR A 281 17.11 0.42 11.80
CA THR A 281 15.92 -0.32 12.24
C THR A 281 15.22 0.37 13.41
N LEU A 282 15.97 0.85 14.39
CA LEU A 282 15.43 1.58 15.55
C LEU A 282 14.75 2.89 15.12
N ALA A 283 15.38 3.65 14.22
CA ALA A 283 14.82 4.88 13.70
C ALA A 283 13.48 4.62 13.00
N ILE A 284 13.41 3.62 12.13
CA ILE A 284 12.18 3.24 11.42
C ILE A 284 11.09 2.80 12.41
N GLN A 285 11.41 1.98 13.41
CA GLN A 285 10.44 1.52 14.40
C GLN A 285 9.86 2.66 15.26
N ASN A 286 10.59 3.76 15.40
CA ASN A 286 10.18 4.92 16.20
C ASN A 286 9.62 6.07 15.35
N LEU A 287 9.30 5.84 14.08
CA LEU A 287 8.59 6.81 13.26
C LEU A 287 7.22 7.13 13.85
N VAL A 288 6.87 8.41 13.81
CA VAL A 288 5.61 8.93 14.28
C VAL A 288 4.80 9.42 13.09
N ASN A 289 3.87 8.59 12.64
CA ASN A 289 2.98 8.93 11.54
C ASN A 289 1.72 9.69 12.01
N ASP A 290 1.35 9.54 13.28
CA ASP A 290 0.21 10.24 13.89
C ASP A 290 0.58 10.77 15.28
N GLN A 291 0.74 12.10 15.40
CA GLN A 291 1.09 12.74 16.67
C GLN A 291 0.05 12.54 17.77
N ARG A 292 -1.21 12.25 17.43
CA ARG A 292 -2.27 11.95 18.41
C ARG A 292 -1.94 10.71 19.21
N GLU A 293 -1.26 9.73 18.63
CA GLU A 293 -0.82 8.52 19.34
C GLU A 293 0.20 8.82 20.44
N ILE A 294 1.07 9.81 20.25
CA ILE A 294 2.02 10.27 21.28
C ILE A 294 1.28 11.00 22.39
N MET A 295 0.38 11.91 22.04
CA MET A 295 -0.36 12.72 23.02
C MET A 295 -1.17 11.87 23.97
N HIS A 296 -1.68 10.73 23.51
CA HIS A 296 -2.41 9.76 24.35
C HIS A 296 -1.49 8.73 25.01
N HIS A 297 -0.17 8.87 24.91
CA HIS A 297 0.82 7.92 25.43
C HIS A 297 0.63 6.47 24.90
N SER A 298 -0.02 6.31 23.75
CA SER A 298 -0.29 5.01 23.15
C SER A 298 0.94 4.42 22.47
N LEU A 299 1.86 5.28 22.00
CA LEU A 299 3.11 4.89 21.38
C LEU A 299 4.29 5.04 22.35
N LYS A 300 4.82 3.91 22.81
CA LYS A 300 6.08 3.90 23.58
C LYS A 300 7.27 3.74 22.62
N PRO A 301 8.43 4.38 22.89
CA PRO A 301 9.64 4.14 22.11
C PRO A 301 9.98 2.64 22.07
N HIS A 302 10.34 2.15 20.88
CA HIS A 302 10.87 0.80 20.73
C HIS A 302 12.29 0.77 21.31
N PRO A 303 12.65 -0.23 22.13
CA PRO A 303 14.03 -0.39 22.58
C PRO A 303 14.92 -0.85 21.42
N ALA A 304 16.22 -0.59 21.52
CA ALA A 304 17.19 -1.08 20.53
C ALA A 304 17.47 -2.59 20.69
N MET A 305 16.42 -3.39 20.61
CA MET A 305 16.43 -4.85 20.77
C MET A 305 15.52 -5.48 19.74
N PHE A 306 16.08 -6.32 18.85
CA PHE A 306 15.35 -6.95 17.77
C PHE A 306 15.57 -8.45 17.81
N VAL A 307 14.48 -9.20 17.89
CA VAL A 307 14.48 -10.66 17.85
C VAL A 307 13.46 -11.08 16.80
N GLN A 308 13.90 -11.75 15.74
CA GLN A 308 13.04 -12.19 14.66
C GLN A 308 13.51 -13.52 14.06
N ASN A 309 12.58 -14.33 13.58
CA ASN A 309 12.88 -15.64 13.00
C ASN A 309 13.82 -16.47 13.90
N ALA A 310 13.63 -16.42 15.20
CA ALA A 310 14.55 -16.99 16.19
C ALA A 310 13.81 -17.61 17.37
N ILE A 311 14.43 -18.59 18.01
CA ILE A 311 13.96 -19.17 19.26
C ILE A 311 14.82 -18.62 20.39
N THR A 312 14.26 -17.76 21.21
CA THR A 312 14.98 -17.09 22.31
C THR A 312 14.38 -17.50 23.64
N ARG A 313 15.13 -18.22 24.46
CA ARG A 313 14.74 -18.67 25.81
C ARG A 313 15.50 -17.93 26.91
N VAL A 314 16.55 -17.20 26.57
CA VAL A 314 17.27 -16.33 27.48
C VAL A 314 16.40 -15.15 27.91
N ARG A 315 16.54 -14.68 29.14
CA ARG A 315 15.86 -13.47 29.62
C ARG A 315 16.54 -12.23 29.04
N ILE A 316 15.81 -11.48 28.21
CA ILE A 316 16.21 -10.18 27.71
C ILE A 316 15.73 -9.09 28.66
N THR A 317 16.61 -8.13 29.00
CA THR A 317 16.33 -7.03 29.92
C THR A 317 16.67 -5.68 29.29
N ALA A 318 16.35 -4.59 29.97
CA ALA A 318 16.69 -3.23 29.51
C ALA A 318 18.21 -2.98 29.34
N GLU A 319 19.06 -3.84 29.90
CA GLU A 319 20.53 -3.75 29.76
C GLU A 319 21.03 -4.26 28.42
N ASN A 320 20.22 -5.08 27.71
CA ASN A 320 20.60 -5.68 26.43
C ASN A 320 20.36 -4.70 25.25
N GLN A 321 20.85 -3.46 25.34
CA GLN A 321 20.73 -2.48 24.29
C GLN A 321 21.60 -2.83 23.06
N ASN A 322 21.14 -2.44 21.87
CA ASN A 322 21.77 -2.79 20.61
C ASN A 322 21.90 -4.31 20.43
N LEU A 323 20.79 -5.01 20.69
CA LEU A 323 20.67 -6.46 20.52
C LEU A 323 19.96 -6.81 19.20
N TRP A 324 20.61 -7.70 18.44
CA TRP A 324 20.00 -8.30 17.24
C TRP A 324 20.12 -9.81 17.29
N VAL A 325 19.01 -10.52 17.29
CA VAL A 325 18.94 -11.98 17.22
C VAL A 325 18.07 -12.36 16.02
N GLU A 326 18.68 -12.98 15.02
CA GLU A 326 17.98 -13.40 13.81
C GLU A 326 18.41 -14.78 13.37
N ASN A 327 17.47 -15.62 12.92
CA ASN A 327 17.71 -16.97 12.43
C ASN A 327 18.54 -17.81 13.40
N SER A 328 18.25 -17.73 14.71
CA SER A 328 19.12 -18.27 15.74
C SER A 328 18.35 -18.92 16.89
N TRP A 329 18.95 -19.95 17.47
CA TRP A 329 18.51 -20.55 18.72
C TRP A 329 19.39 -20.06 19.87
N VAL A 330 18.79 -19.27 20.77
CA VAL A 330 19.47 -18.75 21.98
C VAL A 330 18.81 -19.36 23.22
N GLY A 331 19.46 -20.34 23.78
CA GLY A 331 18.93 -21.16 24.89
C GLY A 331 18.96 -20.46 26.26
N GLU A 332 18.42 -21.13 27.26
CA GLU A 332 18.33 -20.60 28.65
C GLU A 332 19.68 -20.41 29.31
N ARG A 333 20.71 -21.15 28.87
CA ARG A 333 22.08 -21.09 29.42
C ARG A 333 22.96 -20.04 28.74
N TRP A 334 22.37 -19.23 27.83
CA TRP A 334 23.09 -18.10 27.27
C TRP A 334 23.00 -16.90 28.20
N THR A 335 24.03 -16.08 28.21
CA THR A 335 24.05 -14.75 28.87
C THR A 335 24.44 -13.70 27.85
N LEU A 336 23.62 -12.67 27.71
CA LEU A 336 23.80 -11.59 26.74
C LEU A 336 24.10 -10.27 27.48
N ALA A 337 24.92 -9.45 26.86
CA ALA A 337 25.18 -8.08 27.30
C ALA A 337 24.53 -7.07 26.33
N SER A 338 25.18 -5.95 26.04
CA SER A 338 24.79 -4.98 25.02
C SER A 338 25.68 -5.10 23.78
N GLU A 339 25.18 -4.55 22.63
CA GLU A 339 25.91 -4.58 21.35
C GLU A 339 26.22 -6.01 20.89
N ASN A 340 25.24 -6.91 21.00
CA ASN A 340 25.37 -8.29 20.54
C ASN A 340 24.53 -8.52 19.29
N ILE A 341 25.13 -9.10 18.25
CA ILE A 341 24.47 -9.58 17.05
C ILE A 341 24.67 -11.10 16.99
N ILE A 342 23.56 -11.85 16.89
CA ILE A 342 23.56 -13.31 16.88
C ILE A 342 22.77 -13.77 15.66
N THR A 343 23.44 -14.44 14.72
CA THR A 343 22.83 -14.89 13.46
C THR A 343 23.21 -16.32 13.12
N GLY A 344 22.30 -17.07 12.50
CA GLY A 344 22.52 -18.38 11.94
C GLY A 344 22.77 -19.53 12.96
N VAL A 345 22.66 -19.28 14.25
CA VAL A 345 22.95 -20.25 15.30
C VAL A 345 21.92 -21.39 15.26
N PRO A 346 22.34 -22.65 15.04
CA PRO A 346 21.43 -23.80 15.01
C PRO A 346 20.87 -24.12 16.40
N GLU A 347 19.88 -24.98 16.46
CA GLU A 347 19.34 -25.52 17.71
C GLU A 347 20.45 -26.13 18.57
N ASN A 348 20.53 -25.71 19.83
CA ASN A 348 21.61 -26.08 20.72
C ASN A 348 21.22 -26.04 22.22
N ASP A 349 22.08 -26.63 23.04
CA ASP A 349 22.00 -26.59 24.50
C ASP A 349 23.24 -25.91 25.14
N TRP A 350 23.94 -25.09 24.40
CA TRP A 350 25.19 -24.46 24.77
C TRP A 350 25.06 -23.52 25.97
N GLU A 351 26.12 -23.45 26.72
CA GLU A 351 26.36 -22.42 27.74
C GLU A 351 27.35 -21.39 27.17
N ILE A 352 26.82 -20.22 26.79
CA ILE A 352 27.59 -19.17 26.14
C ILE A 352 27.34 -17.85 26.86
N ARG A 353 28.40 -17.11 27.09
CA ARG A 353 28.37 -15.75 27.57
C ARG A 353 28.90 -14.82 26.49
N LEU A 354 28.09 -13.85 26.08
CA LEU A 354 28.54 -12.75 25.22
C LEU A 354 28.72 -11.49 26.06
N ASP A 355 29.95 -11.00 26.09
CA ASP A 355 30.25 -9.70 26.69
C ASP A 355 29.87 -8.56 25.75
N LYS A 356 29.92 -7.31 26.24
CA LYS A 356 29.57 -6.15 25.45
C LYS A 356 30.38 -6.10 24.14
N GLY A 357 29.69 -5.91 23.03
CA GLY A 357 30.31 -5.79 21.70
C GLY A 357 30.72 -7.09 21.05
N GLN A 358 30.48 -8.26 21.69
CA GLN A 358 30.75 -9.57 21.09
C GLN A 358 29.56 -10.04 20.26
N CYS A 359 29.81 -10.43 19.02
CA CYS A 359 28.83 -10.91 18.07
C CYS A 359 29.17 -12.34 17.63
N VAL A 360 28.16 -13.09 17.20
CA VAL A 360 28.31 -14.48 16.73
C VAL A 360 27.50 -14.68 15.45
N ASP A 361 28.16 -15.27 14.47
CA ASP A 361 27.53 -15.73 13.25
C ASP A 361 27.90 -17.19 13.00
N MET A 362 26.91 -18.05 12.77
CA MET A 362 27.06 -19.44 12.39
C MET A 362 26.60 -19.62 10.96
N VAL A 363 27.56 -19.92 10.07
CA VAL A 363 27.25 -20.01 8.64
C VAL A 363 27.32 -21.48 8.21
N PRO A 364 26.21 -22.08 7.76
CA PRO A 364 26.21 -23.43 7.21
C PRO A 364 26.98 -23.47 5.90
N ILE A 365 27.80 -24.49 5.72
CA ILE A 365 28.52 -24.81 4.49
C ILE A 365 28.30 -26.27 4.13
N GLY A 366 28.30 -26.60 2.84
CA GLY A 366 28.04 -27.99 2.42
C GLY A 366 26.69 -28.50 2.98
N GLU A 367 26.58 -29.81 3.16
CA GLU A 367 25.36 -30.47 3.61
C GLU A 367 25.16 -30.47 5.14
N ALA A 368 26.28 -30.48 5.92
CA ALA A 368 26.20 -30.69 7.36
C ALA A 368 27.09 -29.78 8.23
N ASP A 369 28.04 -29.08 7.64
CA ASP A 369 29.05 -28.31 8.37
C ASP A 369 28.61 -26.89 8.68
N TRP A 370 29.26 -26.26 9.67
CA TRP A 370 29.12 -24.87 10.05
C TRP A 370 30.45 -24.16 10.22
N VAL A 371 30.54 -22.92 9.80
CA VAL A 371 31.65 -22.05 10.16
C VAL A 371 31.29 -21.30 11.44
N VAL A 372 32.17 -21.34 12.42
CA VAL A 372 32.03 -20.64 13.70
C VAL A 372 32.73 -19.29 13.61
N ARG A 373 31.96 -18.20 13.57
CA ARG A 373 32.50 -16.84 13.41
C ARG A 373 32.08 -15.91 14.55
N PRO A 374 32.79 -15.86 15.67
CA PRO A 374 32.70 -14.74 16.58
C PRO A 374 33.38 -13.50 15.98
N TYR A 375 32.85 -12.32 16.22
CA TYR A 375 33.39 -11.06 15.73
C TYR A 375 32.99 -9.90 16.64
N GLY A 376 33.61 -8.74 16.46
CA GLY A 376 33.27 -7.52 17.20
C GLY A 376 32.17 -6.68 16.51
N TYR A 377 31.35 -6.02 17.28
CA TYR A 377 30.24 -5.17 16.80
C TYR A 377 30.68 -4.11 15.77
N TYR A 378 31.93 -3.63 15.88
CA TYR A 378 32.51 -2.65 14.98
C TYR A 378 33.50 -3.24 13.96
N ASP A 379 33.60 -4.57 13.86
CA ASP A 379 34.52 -5.20 12.91
C ASP A 379 34.04 -4.99 11.46
N THR A 380 35.01 -4.75 10.57
CA THR A 380 34.75 -4.44 9.17
C THR A 380 35.39 -5.42 8.19
N PHE A 381 36.26 -6.31 8.64
CA PHE A 381 37.03 -7.27 7.83
C PHE A 381 37.64 -6.62 6.57
N ALA A 382 38.35 -5.51 6.75
CA ALA A 382 38.91 -4.72 5.66
C ALA A 382 40.30 -5.22 5.23
N GLY A 383 40.61 -5.12 3.93
CA GLY A 383 41.95 -5.41 3.40
C GLY A 383 42.37 -6.85 3.63
N ALA A 384 43.58 -7.08 4.19
CA ALA A 384 44.13 -8.39 4.42
C ALA A 384 43.35 -9.24 5.44
N GLU A 385 42.59 -8.61 6.34
CA GLU A 385 41.77 -9.33 7.33
C GLU A 385 40.67 -10.17 6.66
N GLN A 386 40.15 -9.73 5.50
CA GLN A 386 39.11 -10.43 4.75
C GLN A 386 39.58 -11.79 4.24
N GLN A 387 40.87 -11.94 3.93
CA GLN A 387 41.46 -13.16 3.39
C GLN A 387 42.16 -14.03 4.45
N LYS A 388 42.21 -13.57 5.69
CA LYS A 388 42.82 -14.31 6.79
C LYS A 388 41.96 -15.53 7.16
N GLU A 389 42.48 -16.73 6.99
CA GLU A 389 41.87 -17.98 7.38
C GLU A 389 41.94 -18.16 8.90
N GLN A 390 40.85 -17.85 9.60
CA GLN A 390 40.85 -17.87 11.08
C GLN A 390 39.55 -18.45 11.67
N PHE A 391 38.52 -18.66 10.90
CA PHE A 391 37.21 -19.13 11.38
C PHE A 391 37.11 -20.64 11.18
N PRO A 392 37.01 -21.43 12.27
CA PRO A 392 37.05 -22.89 12.18
C PRO A 392 35.71 -23.43 11.64
N VAL A 393 35.83 -24.54 10.92
CA VAL A 393 34.69 -25.35 10.46
C VAL A 393 34.40 -26.43 11.47
N ALA A 394 33.16 -26.54 11.92
CA ALA A 394 32.66 -27.62 12.78
C ALA A 394 31.79 -28.58 11.98
N HIS A 395 31.89 -29.87 12.29
CA HIS A 395 31.12 -30.94 11.65
C HIS A 395 29.87 -31.36 12.43
N THR A 396 29.77 -30.96 13.70
CA THR A 396 28.61 -31.19 14.56
C THR A 396 28.26 -29.95 15.35
N THR A 397 27.03 -29.88 15.88
CA THR A 397 26.57 -28.77 16.73
C THR A 397 27.34 -28.73 18.05
N GLU A 398 27.71 -29.88 18.61
CA GLU A 398 28.56 -29.98 19.82
C GLU A 398 29.97 -29.42 19.57
N GLU A 399 30.56 -29.77 18.43
CA GLU A 399 31.87 -29.25 18.02
C GLU A 399 31.80 -27.73 17.80
N ALA A 400 30.72 -27.23 17.16
CA ALA A 400 30.51 -25.80 16.97
C ALA A 400 30.43 -25.03 18.31
N GLY A 401 29.72 -25.57 19.29
CA GLY A 401 29.62 -24.99 20.63
C GLY A 401 30.95 -24.99 21.38
N LEU A 402 31.73 -26.06 21.23
CA LEU A 402 33.08 -26.17 21.84
C LEU A 402 34.01 -25.12 21.23
N LEU A 403 34.06 -25.03 19.90
CA LEU A 403 34.90 -24.08 19.18
C LEU A 403 34.49 -22.63 19.48
N LEU A 404 33.16 -22.33 19.58
CA LEU A 404 32.69 -21.01 19.94
C LEU A 404 33.18 -20.60 21.35
N ARG A 405 33.00 -21.49 22.37
CA ARG A 405 33.49 -21.20 23.73
C ARG A 405 35.02 -21.02 23.77
N PHE A 406 35.76 -21.81 23.01
CA PHE A 406 37.20 -21.66 22.90
C PHE A 406 37.58 -20.29 22.33
N LEU A 407 36.98 -19.89 21.24
CA LEU A 407 37.25 -18.60 20.58
C LEU A 407 36.83 -17.39 21.43
N LEU A 408 35.76 -17.53 22.25
CA LEU A 408 35.36 -16.53 23.23
C LEU A 408 36.16 -16.53 24.54
N GLY A 409 37.17 -17.42 24.67
CA GLY A 409 37.99 -17.51 25.88
C GLY A 409 37.28 -18.13 27.09
N GLN A 410 36.16 -18.83 26.89
CA GLN A 410 35.34 -19.45 27.95
C GLN A 410 35.65 -20.94 28.16
N GLU A 411 36.43 -21.53 27.29
CA GLU A 411 36.86 -22.93 27.31
C GLU A 411 38.34 -23.02 27.00
N ALA A 412 39.08 -23.63 27.91
CA ALA A 412 40.55 -23.75 27.80
C ALA A 412 41.04 -25.21 27.91
N SER A 413 40.13 -26.19 27.69
CA SER A 413 40.49 -27.61 27.72
C SER A 413 41.45 -27.99 26.57
N GLU A 414 42.31 -28.95 26.80
CA GLU A 414 43.19 -29.47 25.73
C GLU A 414 42.39 -30.01 24.55
N LYS A 415 41.21 -30.62 24.80
CA LYS A 415 40.31 -31.07 23.78
C LYS A 415 39.85 -29.91 22.88
N ALA A 416 39.45 -28.74 23.44
CA ALA A 416 39.02 -27.60 22.67
C ALA A 416 40.16 -27.05 21.80
N LYS A 417 41.35 -26.99 22.34
CA LYS A 417 42.55 -26.56 21.63
C LYS A 417 42.90 -27.50 20.47
N GLU A 418 42.93 -28.80 20.73
CA GLU A 418 43.17 -29.81 19.68
C GLU A 418 42.10 -29.75 18.59
N THR A 419 40.85 -29.62 18.97
CA THR A 419 39.73 -29.45 18.01
C THR A 419 39.93 -28.21 17.15
N TYR A 420 40.29 -27.08 17.74
CA TYR A 420 40.55 -25.85 17.00
C TYR A 420 41.78 -25.97 16.08
N GLU A 421 42.86 -26.57 16.53
CA GLU A 421 44.08 -26.77 15.75
C GLU A 421 43.83 -27.67 14.54
N ALA A 422 43.04 -28.74 14.72
CA ALA A 422 42.69 -29.71 13.68
C ALA A 422 41.65 -29.19 12.69
N ALA A 423 40.77 -28.24 13.09
CA ALA A 423 39.70 -27.71 12.25
C ALA A 423 40.25 -26.99 11.01
N ARG A 424 39.62 -27.24 9.86
CA ARG A 424 39.82 -26.40 8.68
C ARG A 424 39.36 -24.99 9.02
N LYS A 425 40.08 -23.98 8.57
CA LYS A 425 39.75 -22.59 8.81
C LYS A 425 39.42 -21.88 7.50
N LEU A 426 38.41 -21.03 7.53
CA LEU A 426 38.01 -20.20 6.41
C LEU A 426 38.22 -18.72 6.70
N SER A 427 38.44 -17.95 5.65
CA SER A 427 38.44 -16.49 5.71
C SER A 427 37.04 -15.95 5.59
N ALA A 428 36.82 -14.66 5.91
CA ALA A 428 35.54 -13.99 5.74
C ALA A 428 35.05 -14.04 4.29
N GLU A 429 35.95 -13.92 3.32
CA GLU A 429 35.62 -14.05 1.89
C GLU A 429 35.21 -15.48 1.51
N GLN A 430 35.93 -16.47 1.97
CA GLN A 430 35.64 -17.90 1.73
C GLN A 430 34.29 -18.30 2.36
N ILE A 431 33.94 -17.78 3.54
CA ILE A 431 32.64 -17.99 4.18
C ILE A 431 31.51 -17.48 3.28
N SER A 432 31.61 -16.25 2.79
CA SER A 432 30.58 -15.66 1.92
C SER A 432 30.41 -16.47 0.64
N ASN A 433 31.50 -16.98 0.06
CA ASN A 433 31.45 -17.75 -1.20
C ASN A 433 31.00 -19.22 -1.03
N GLN A 434 31.13 -19.80 0.16
CA GLN A 434 30.81 -21.23 0.43
C GLN A 434 29.55 -21.43 1.26
N ALA A 435 28.90 -20.35 1.70
CA ALA A 435 27.69 -20.43 2.51
C ALA A 435 26.58 -21.20 1.77
N ASN A 436 25.96 -22.15 2.46
CA ASN A 436 24.77 -22.82 2.00
C ASN A 436 23.53 -21.97 2.35
N LEU A 437 23.08 -21.14 1.40
CA LEU A 437 21.99 -20.19 1.60
C LEU A 437 20.62 -20.88 1.75
N GLN A 438 20.46 -22.08 1.16
CA GLN A 438 19.25 -22.85 1.32
C GLN A 438 19.08 -23.32 2.76
N ARG A 439 20.12 -23.86 3.39
CA ARG A 439 20.10 -24.24 4.81
C ARG A 439 19.80 -23.06 5.73
N LEU A 440 20.35 -21.87 5.45
CA LEU A 440 20.03 -20.64 6.20
C LEU A 440 18.56 -20.27 6.06
N THR A 441 18.02 -20.37 4.86
CA THR A 441 16.63 -20.05 4.56
C THR A 441 15.66 -21.04 5.20
N ASP A 442 15.97 -22.33 5.14
CA ASP A 442 15.14 -23.39 5.74
C ASP A 442 15.12 -23.29 7.27
N GLN A 443 16.25 -22.97 7.89
CA GLN A 443 16.32 -22.71 9.34
C GLN A 443 15.50 -21.49 9.73
N ARG A 444 15.56 -20.41 8.95
CA ARG A 444 14.78 -19.20 9.16
C ARG A 444 13.28 -19.47 9.06
N ARG A 445 12.84 -20.21 8.04
CA ARG A 445 11.43 -20.62 7.86
C ARG A 445 10.97 -21.48 9.04
N ARG A 446 11.77 -22.44 9.47
CA ARG A 446 11.47 -23.29 10.62
C ARG A 446 11.27 -22.49 11.90
N PHE A 447 12.20 -21.61 12.25
CA PHE A 447 12.09 -20.81 13.48
C PHE A 447 10.92 -19.81 13.41
N ARG A 448 10.66 -19.23 12.23
CA ARG A 448 9.46 -18.40 12.03
C ARG A 448 8.18 -19.19 12.26
N SER A 449 8.09 -20.38 11.68
CA SER A 449 6.92 -21.27 11.87
C SER A 449 6.69 -21.61 13.33
N GLU A 450 7.73 -21.90 14.09
CA GLU A 450 7.65 -22.18 15.54
C GLU A 450 7.21 -20.97 16.37
N ASN A 451 7.42 -19.74 15.89
CA ASN A 451 7.02 -18.50 16.57
C ASN A 451 5.55 -18.14 16.37
N TRP A 452 4.88 -18.60 15.33
CA TRP A 452 3.51 -18.22 15.02
C TRP A 452 2.53 -18.45 16.17
N PRO A 453 2.48 -19.61 16.85
CA PRO A 453 1.54 -19.84 17.94
C PRO A 453 1.77 -18.87 19.13
N MET A 454 3.02 -18.47 19.37
CA MET A 454 3.35 -17.53 20.45
C MET A 454 2.93 -16.12 20.07
N LEU A 455 3.17 -15.67 18.84
CA LEU A 455 2.74 -14.35 18.35
C LEU A 455 1.22 -14.22 18.41
N ALA A 456 0.49 -15.25 17.96
CA ALA A 456 -0.97 -15.28 17.99
C ALA A 456 -1.53 -15.26 19.43
N ARG A 457 -0.95 -16.03 20.34
CA ARG A 457 -1.34 -16.07 21.77
C ARG A 457 -1.08 -14.75 22.48
N ASN A 458 0.02 -14.08 22.13
CA ASN A 458 0.41 -12.79 22.72
C ASN A 458 -0.14 -11.59 21.92
N TYR A 459 -1.28 -11.74 21.28
CA TYR A 459 -1.88 -10.75 20.39
C TYR A 459 -2.02 -9.33 20.97
N ALA A 460 -2.16 -9.23 22.29
CA ALA A 460 -2.29 -7.94 22.99
C ALA A 460 -1.02 -7.08 22.88
N HIS A 461 0.14 -7.73 22.77
CA HIS A 461 1.47 -7.10 22.74
C HIS A 461 2.28 -7.41 21.47
N SER A 462 1.77 -8.25 20.58
CA SER A 462 2.39 -8.58 19.30
C SER A 462 1.71 -7.84 18.13
N VAL A 463 2.30 -7.94 16.96
CA VAL A 463 1.77 -7.39 15.71
C VAL A 463 0.87 -8.37 14.95
N PHE A 464 0.48 -9.51 15.54
CA PHE A 464 -0.17 -10.61 14.83
C PHE A 464 -1.38 -10.17 13.98
N TYR A 465 -2.28 -9.36 14.54
CA TYR A 465 -3.44 -8.86 13.78
C TYR A 465 -3.17 -7.57 12.97
N GLN A 466 -1.90 -7.20 12.80
CA GLN A 466 -1.49 -6.08 11.95
C GLN A 466 -0.76 -6.54 10.68
N ILE A 467 -0.14 -7.73 10.71
CA ILE A 467 0.58 -8.30 9.57
C ILE A 467 -0.38 -8.83 8.49
N ASP A 468 0.17 -9.21 7.35
CA ASP A 468 -0.53 -9.95 6.29
C ASP A 468 -0.99 -11.31 6.84
N LEU A 469 -2.30 -11.41 7.14
CA LEU A 469 -2.90 -12.62 7.69
C LEU A 469 -3.12 -13.69 6.62
N LEU A 470 -3.09 -13.32 5.35
CA LEU A 470 -3.13 -14.28 4.23
C LEU A 470 -1.80 -15.04 4.14
N ASP A 471 -0.67 -14.33 4.28
CA ASP A 471 0.66 -14.93 4.39
C ASP A 471 0.78 -15.81 5.65
N ALA A 472 0.30 -15.31 6.79
CA ALA A 472 0.23 -16.07 8.03
C ALA A 472 -0.61 -17.36 7.90
N ALA A 473 -1.75 -17.30 7.20
CA ALA A 473 -2.60 -18.48 6.98
C ALA A 473 -1.89 -19.54 6.14
N ASN A 474 -1.09 -19.17 5.16
CA ASN A 474 -0.25 -20.10 4.40
C ASN A 474 0.72 -20.85 5.33
N ASP A 475 1.47 -20.13 6.16
CA ASP A 475 2.41 -20.72 7.12
C ASP A 475 1.71 -21.65 8.13
N PHE A 476 0.50 -21.29 8.60
CA PHE A 476 -0.31 -22.14 9.49
C PHE A 476 -0.77 -23.44 8.82
N VAL A 477 -1.11 -23.39 7.54
CA VAL A 477 -1.53 -24.58 6.79
C VAL A 477 -0.33 -25.46 6.46
N GLU A 478 0.75 -24.91 5.93
CA GLU A 478 1.98 -25.64 5.59
C GLU A 478 2.62 -26.28 6.82
N GLY A 479 2.72 -25.52 7.91
CA GLY A 479 3.26 -25.99 9.18
C GLY A 479 2.31 -26.89 9.99
N GLN A 480 1.08 -27.11 9.53
CA GLN A 480 0.02 -27.85 10.26
C GLN A 480 -0.20 -27.30 11.69
N LEU A 481 -0.04 -25.99 11.89
CA LEU A 481 -0.11 -25.35 13.19
C LEU A 481 -1.54 -25.30 13.72
N ALA A 482 -1.73 -25.52 15.01
CA ALA A 482 -3.03 -25.39 15.64
C ALA A 482 -3.50 -23.92 15.63
N LEU A 483 -4.78 -23.69 15.33
CA LEU A 483 -5.36 -22.36 15.47
C LEU A 483 -5.32 -21.93 16.95
N PRO A 484 -5.02 -20.65 17.22
CA PRO A 484 -5.08 -20.12 18.59
C PRO A 484 -6.51 -20.17 19.12
N ASP A 485 -6.69 -20.04 20.45
CA ASP A 485 -8.02 -19.94 21.03
C ASP A 485 -8.78 -18.71 20.51
N PRO A 486 -10.12 -18.76 20.36
CA PRO A 486 -10.92 -17.61 19.95
C PRO A 486 -10.71 -16.42 20.90
N LEU A 487 -10.68 -15.21 20.35
CA LEU A 487 -10.51 -14.00 21.15
C LEU A 487 -11.70 -13.76 22.08
N PRO A 488 -11.46 -13.32 23.32
CA PRO A 488 -12.53 -12.96 24.27
C PRO A 488 -13.43 -11.84 23.72
N GLU A 489 -14.71 -11.83 24.12
CA GLU A 489 -15.69 -10.83 23.66
C GLU A 489 -15.36 -9.38 24.04
N HIS A 490 -14.61 -9.16 25.11
CA HIS A 490 -14.14 -7.82 25.52
C HIS A 490 -12.92 -7.32 24.75
N THR A 491 -12.36 -8.14 23.85
CA THR A 491 -11.26 -7.72 22.98
C THR A 491 -11.76 -6.69 21.97
N ASP A 492 -10.87 -5.79 21.57
CA ASP A 492 -11.12 -4.80 20.52
C ASP A 492 -11.81 -5.41 19.29
N LEU A 493 -12.84 -4.72 18.80
CA LEU A 493 -13.72 -5.26 17.76
C LEU A 493 -12.97 -5.54 16.45
N MET A 494 -12.03 -4.68 16.05
CA MET A 494 -11.24 -4.91 14.82
C MET A 494 -10.37 -6.16 14.95
N ARG A 495 -9.76 -6.41 16.11
CA ARG A 495 -8.99 -7.63 16.33
C ARG A 495 -9.87 -8.88 16.25
N ARG A 496 -11.09 -8.82 16.78
CA ARG A 496 -12.06 -9.93 16.67
C ARG A 496 -12.50 -10.20 15.23
N ILE A 497 -12.62 -9.13 14.41
CA ILE A 497 -12.91 -9.24 12.98
C ILE A 497 -11.75 -9.93 12.26
N HIS A 498 -10.52 -9.48 12.50
CA HIS A 498 -9.32 -10.08 11.93
C HIS A 498 -9.16 -11.55 12.34
N ASP A 499 -9.40 -11.88 13.62
CA ASP A 499 -9.34 -13.26 14.11
C ASP A 499 -10.36 -14.16 13.42
N ALA A 500 -11.60 -13.73 13.32
CA ALA A 500 -12.64 -14.50 12.66
C ALA A 500 -12.32 -14.76 11.19
N MET A 501 -11.83 -13.75 10.45
CA MET A 501 -11.49 -13.93 9.05
C MET A 501 -10.22 -14.77 8.86
N PHE A 502 -9.21 -14.61 9.72
CA PHE A 502 -8.02 -15.46 9.71
C PHE A 502 -8.36 -16.95 9.92
N ARG A 503 -9.25 -17.25 10.90
CA ARG A 503 -9.76 -18.62 11.11
C ARG A 503 -10.46 -19.15 9.88
N SER A 504 -11.37 -18.35 9.29
CA SER A 504 -12.06 -18.70 8.06
C SER A 504 -11.09 -19.07 6.95
N GLU A 505 -10.02 -18.27 6.76
CA GLU A 505 -9.03 -18.51 5.72
C GLU A 505 -8.25 -19.82 5.94
N VAL A 506 -7.78 -20.06 7.17
CA VAL A 506 -7.06 -21.30 7.51
C VAL A 506 -7.96 -22.53 7.35
N GLU A 507 -9.21 -22.47 7.85
CA GLU A 507 -10.19 -23.55 7.70
C GLU A 507 -10.53 -23.84 6.23
N HIS A 508 -10.74 -22.79 5.44
CA HIS A 508 -11.00 -22.90 4.00
C HIS A 508 -9.85 -23.62 3.26
N ARG A 509 -8.60 -23.19 3.49
CA ARG A 509 -7.41 -23.81 2.87
C ARG A 509 -7.17 -25.26 3.31
N ARG A 510 -7.64 -25.62 4.50
CA ARG A 510 -7.62 -27.01 5.00
C ARG A 510 -8.78 -27.86 4.49
N GLY A 511 -9.72 -27.29 3.73
CA GLY A 511 -10.93 -27.96 3.28
C GLY A 511 -11.92 -28.26 4.42
N GLN A 512 -11.89 -27.48 5.49
CA GLN A 512 -12.72 -27.64 6.70
C GLN A 512 -13.93 -26.69 6.73
N GLY A 513 -14.24 -26.01 5.63
CA GLY A 513 -15.31 -25.01 5.53
C GLY A 513 -14.78 -23.58 5.72
N GLY A 514 -15.16 -22.91 6.81
CA GLY A 514 -14.73 -21.56 7.14
C GLY A 514 -15.80 -20.48 6.96
N GLU A 515 -16.95 -20.80 6.36
CA GLU A 515 -18.04 -19.86 6.10
C GLU A 515 -18.64 -19.28 7.38
N GLU A 516 -18.69 -20.04 8.47
CA GLU A 516 -19.20 -19.57 9.76
C GLU A 516 -18.35 -18.44 10.30
N ASN A 517 -17.03 -18.60 10.28
CA ASN A 517 -16.09 -17.57 10.74
C ASN A 517 -16.07 -16.36 9.81
N ALA A 518 -16.21 -16.55 8.49
CA ALA A 518 -16.37 -15.44 7.54
C ALA A 518 -17.63 -14.62 7.86
N ASN A 519 -18.77 -15.29 8.02
CA ASN A 519 -20.04 -14.64 8.37
C ASN A 519 -19.96 -13.90 9.71
N ARG A 520 -19.24 -14.47 10.68
CA ARG A 520 -18.98 -13.81 11.97
C ARG A 520 -18.19 -12.51 11.80
N ALA A 521 -17.14 -12.49 10.96
CA ALA A 521 -16.37 -11.28 10.72
C ALA A 521 -17.23 -10.16 10.12
N PHE A 522 -18.06 -10.46 9.12
CA PHE A 522 -18.99 -9.48 8.55
C PHE A 522 -20.07 -9.05 9.54
N SER A 523 -20.55 -9.96 10.40
CA SER A 523 -21.52 -9.62 11.46
C SER A 523 -20.92 -8.67 12.48
N LEU A 524 -19.68 -8.90 12.92
CA LEU A 524 -18.97 -8.02 13.85
C LEU A 524 -18.74 -6.62 13.27
N LEU A 525 -18.40 -6.52 11.99
CA LEU A 525 -18.27 -5.24 11.31
C LEU A 525 -19.59 -4.48 11.32
N ARG A 526 -20.68 -5.15 10.97
CA ARG A 526 -22.04 -4.59 11.00
C ARG A 526 -22.43 -4.13 12.40
N GLU A 527 -22.18 -4.93 13.42
CA GLU A 527 -22.42 -4.59 14.82
C GLU A 527 -21.72 -3.27 15.19
N GLY A 528 -20.42 -3.15 14.87
CA GLY A 528 -19.64 -1.96 15.16
C GLY A 528 -20.15 -0.69 14.45
N LEU A 529 -20.54 -0.81 13.19
CA LEU A 529 -21.04 0.33 12.40
C LEU A 529 -22.47 0.74 12.78
N THR A 530 -23.26 -0.19 13.32
CA THR A 530 -24.67 0.09 13.71
C THR A 530 -24.84 0.41 15.19
N ALA A 531 -23.81 0.22 16.01
CA ALA A 531 -23.88 0.33 17.48
C ALA A 531 -24.40 1.70 17.95
N GLU A 532 -23.93 2.80 17.37
CA GLU A 532 -24.38 4.15 17.72
C GLU A 532 -25.86 4.38 17.41
N ALA A 533 -26.31 3.95 16.24
CA ALA A 533 -27.72 4.10 15.83
C ALA A 533 -28.67 3.26 16.70
N THR A 534 -28.22 2.09 17.17
CA THR A 534 -28.99 1.22 18.07
C THR A 534 -29.06 1.80 19.50
N ALA A 535 -27.98 2.47 19.93
CA ALA A 535 -27.92 3.11 21.25
C ALA A 535 -28.77 4.41 21.30
N HIS A 536 -28.82 5.19 20.21
CA HIS A 536 -29.53 6.47 20.14
C HIS A 536 -30.90 6.30 19.46
N LYS A 537 -31.88 5.81 20.22
CA LYS A 537 -33.25 5.58 19.75
C LYS A 537 -33.98 6.85 19.37
N GLN A 538 -34.89 6.77 18.42
CA GLN A 538 -35.62 7.91 17.84
C GLN A 538 -37.04 7.99 18.44
N HIS A 539 -37.58 9.21 18.42
CA HIS A 539 -38.96 9.51 18.83
C HIS A 539 -39.65 10.28 17.69
N PRO A 540 -40.20 9.57 16.67
CA PRO A 540 -40.83 10.24 15.53
C PRO A 540 -42.12 10.96 15.95
N GLN A 541 -42.28 12.18 15.46
CA GLN A 541 -43.47 13.00 15.68
C GLN A 541 -43.90 13.61 14.36
N MET A 542 -45.19 13.57 14.03
CA MET A 542 -45.68 14.14 12.80
C MET A 542 -45.41 15.66 12.75
N ALA A 543 -44.65 16.10 11.72
CA ALA A 543 -44.21 17.48 11.57
C ALA A 543 -44.84 18.19 10.37
N VAL A 544 -45.86 17.58 9.74
CA VAL A 544 -46.53 18.10 8.55
C VAL A 544 -48.02 18.20 8.78
N GLN A 545 -48.71 19.02 7.97
CA GLN A 545 -50.18 19.08 7.94
C GLN A 545 -50.71 17.87 7.13
N SER A 546 -52.01 17.56 7.34
CA SER A 546 -52.65 16.39 6.70
C SER A 546 -52.70 16.41 5.17
N ASP A 547 -52.52 17.56 4.55
CA ASP A 547 -52.51 17.78 3.10
C ASP A 547 -51.11 18.05 2.54
N GLN A 548 -50.11 18.13 3.37
CA GLN A 548 -48.76 18.40 2.93
C GLN A 548 -48.02 17.13 2.45
N ILE A 549 -47.18 17.32 1.44
CA ILE A 549 -46.23 16.31 0.93
C ILE A 549 -44.84 16.80 1.20
N VAL A 550 -43.99 15.95 1.79
CA VAL A 550 -42.55 16.18 1.85
C VAL A 550 -41.92 15.58 0.60
N TRP A 551 -41.12 16.39 -0.06
CA TRP A 551 -40.47 16.02 -1.30
C TRP A 551 -38.94 16.09 -1.17
N GLY A 552 -38.30 14.94 -1.24
CA GLY A 552 -36.86 14.81 -1.30
C GLY A 552 -36.36 14.59 -2.72
N ARG A 553 -35.23 15.20 -3.08
CA ARG A 553 -34.61 15.01 -4.40
C ARG A 553 -33.08 15.13 -4.30
N SER A 554 -32.39 14.29 -5.03
CA SER A 554 -30.91 14.22 -5.00
C SER A 554 -30.33 14.07 -6.40
N PRO A 555 -29.13 14.66 -6.63
CA PRO A 555 -28.29 14.31 -7.76
C PRO A 555 -27.74 12.86 -7.58
N VAL A 556 -27.02 12.38 -8.57
CA VAL A 556 -26.16 11.22 -8.48
C VAL A 556 -24.67 11.67 -8.36
N ARG A 557 -23.72 10.74 -8.27
CA ARG A 557 -22.31 11.09 -8.11
C ARG A 557 -21.43 10.36 -9.14
N ILE A 558 -20.32 10.98 -9.49
CA ILE A 558 -19.17 10.36 -10.15
C ILE A 558 -17.96 10.49 -9.22
N ASP A 559 -17.31 9.36 -8.87
CA ASP A 559 -16.01 9.35 -8.21
C ASP A 559 -14.91 9.41 -9.26
N ILE A 560 -13.96 10.32 -9.11
CA ILE A 560 -12.87 10.51 -10.07
C ILE A 560 -11.51 10.11 -9.52
N ALA A 561 -11.37 9.99 -8.19
CA ALA A 561 -10.18 9.43 -7.52
C ALA A 561 -10.53 8.94 -6.11
N GLY A 562 -9.81 7.93 -5.64
CA GLY A 562 -9.84 7.44 -4.26
C GLY A 562 -11.03 6.54 -3.91
N GLY A 563 -11.90 6.19 -4.83
CA GLY A 563 -12.97 5.22 -4.60
C GLY A 563 -12.39 3.89 -4.08
N TRP A 564 -13.14 3.17 -3.23
CA TRP A 564 -12.75 2.02 -2.40
C TRP A 564 -12.04 2.39 -1.09
N THR A 565 -11.32 3.50 -0.99
CA THR A 565 -10.69 3.91 0.29
C THR A 565 -11.71 4.29 1.36
N ASP A 566 -12.94 4.55 0.96
CA ASP A 566 -14.11 4.82 1.81
C ASP A 566 -14.80 3.56 2.33
N THR A 567 -14.39 2.38 1.84
CA THR A 567 -15.05 1.11 2.17
C THR A 567 -14.51 0.52 3.48
N PRO A 568 -15.40 0.20 4.46
CA PRO A 568 -14.98 -0.56 5.63
C PRO A 568 -14.48 -1.97 5.24
N PRO A 569 -13.42 -2.49 5.87
CA PRO A 569 -12.73 -1.97 7.04
C PRO A 569 -11.59 -0.97 6.78
N PHE A 570 -11.17 -0.76 5.52
CA PHE A 570 -10.03 0.10 5.22
C PHE A 570 -10.17 1.50 5.82
N CYS A 571 -11.30 2.17 5.57
CA CYS A 571 -11.54 3.51 6.13
C CYS A 571 -11.58 3.53 7.68
N LEU A 572 -11.93 2.42 8.33
CA LEU A 572 -11.90 2.30 9.78
C LEU A 572 -10.48 2.18 10.33
N MET A 573 -9.59 1.56 9.56
CA MET A 573 -8.19 1.33 9.94
C MET A 573 -7.28 2.52 9.60
N GLU A 574 -7.49 3.17 8.46
CA GLU A 574 -6.55 4.16 7.92
C GLU A 574 -7.21 5.48 7.48
N GLY A 575 -8.55 5.58 7.55
CA GLY A 575 -9.30 6.68 6.96
C GLY A 575 -9.37 6.59 5.44
N GLY A 576 -10.31 7.31 4.84
CA GLY A 576 -10.54 7.34 3.40
C GLY A 576 -10.44 8.72 2.80
N ASN A 577 -10.06 8.81 1.52
CA ASN A 577 -10.03 10.02 0.72
C ASN A 577 -10.71 9.76 -0.63
N VAL A 578 -11.77 10.49 -0.96
CA VAL A 578 -12.45 10.35 -2.24
C VAL A 578 -12.74 11.72 -2.85
N VAL A 579 -12.35 11.93 -4.09
CA VAL A 579 -12.75 13.10 -4.88
C VAL A 579 -13.93 12.71 -5.76
N ASN A 580 -15.04 13.40 -5.59
CA ASN A 580 -16.23 13.14 -6.39
C ASN A 580 -17.01 14.40 -6.80
N LEU A 581 -17.94 14.20 -7.75
CA LEU A 581 -18.82 15.19 -8.34
C LEU A 581 -20.25 14.82 -8.03
N ALA A 582 -21.05 15.78 -7.54
CA ALA A 582 -22.49 15.65 -7.56
C ALA A 582 -23.02 16.13 -8.93
N ILE A 583 -23.74 15.28 -9.66
CA ILE A 583 -24.23 15.59 -11.00
C ILE A 583 -25.74 15.41 -11.13
N GLU A 584 -26.33 16.27 -11.90
CA GLU A 584 -27.70 16.13 -12.42
C GLU A 584 -27.66 15.55 -13.82
N LEU A 585 -28.70 14.80 -14.17
CA LEU A 585 -28.83 14.17 -15.48
C LEU A 585 -29.94 14.88 -16.26
N ASN A 586 -29.63 15.32 -17.48
CA ASN A 586 -30.54 16.07 -18.32
C ASN A 586 -31.20 17.28 -17.60
N GLY A 587 -30.40 17.95 -16.76
CA GLY A 587 -30.81 19.14 -16.01
C GLY A 587 -31.75 18.90 -14.82
N GLN A 588 -31.86 17.66 -14.34
CA GLN A 588 -32.76 17.29 -13.23
C GLN A 588 -32.06 16.35 -12.22
N PRO A 589 -32.35 16.49 -10.90
CA PRO A 589 -32.01 15.50 -9.92
C PRO A 589 -32.76 14.19 -10.17
N PRO A 590 -32.09 13.09 -10.48
CA PRO A 590 -32.75 11.89 -10.96
C PRO A 590 -33.34 10.99 -9.86
N LEU A 591 -33.04 11.25 -8.58
CA LEU A 591 -33.53 10.46 -7.46
C LEU A 591 -34.47 11.27 -6.60
N GLN A 592 -35.67 10.72 -6.36
CA GLN A 592 -36.74 11.44 -5.68
C GLN A 592 -37.50 10.54 -4.70
N ALA A 593 -37.95 11.12 -3.59
CA ALA A 593 -38.82 10.51 -2.61
C ALA A 593 -39.93 11.45 -2.16
N TYR A 594 -41.15 10.94 -2.04
CA TYR A 594 -42.31 11.69 -1.59
C TYR A 594 -42.88 11.00 -0.37
N VAL A 595 -43.12 11.74 0.70
CA VAL A 595 -43.74 11.23 1.92
C VAL A 595 -44.97 12.10 2.24
N LYS A 596 -46.09 11.43 2.46
CA LYS A 596 -47.34 12.12 2.85
C LYS A 596 -48.11 11.32 3.88
N PRO A 597 -49.01 11.98 4.67
CA PRO A 597 -49.93 11.29 5.55
C PRO A 597 -50.91 10.41 4.79
N CYS A 598 -51.35 9.30 5.34
CA CYS A 598 -52.56 8.59 4.93
C CYS A 598 -53.45 8.32 6.16
N VAL A 599 -54.74 8.17 5.90
CA VAL A 599 -55.76 8.09 6.97
C VAL A 599 -55.66 6.78 7.76
N GLU A 600 -55.44 5.69 7.06
CA GLU A 600 -55.38 4.37 7.68
C GLU A 600 -54.03 4.15 8.40
N PRO A 601 -53.99 3.50 9.58
CA PRO A 601 -52.77 3.30 10.37
C PRO A 601 -51.93 2.15 9.80
N HIS A 602 -51.42 2.32 8.60
CA HIS A 602 -50.50 1.43 7.91
C HIS A 602 -49.49 2.23 7.08
N ILE A 603 -48.48 1.56 6.52
CA ILE A 603 -47.49 2.19 5.66
C ILE A 603 -47.70 1.68 4.22
N ILE A 604 -47.80 2.58 3.26
CA ILE A 604 -47.89 2.30 1.83
C ILE A 604 -46.54 2.67 1.19
N LEU A 605 -45.89 1.70 0.57
CA LEU A 605 -44.63 1.90 -0.17
C LEU A 605 -44.89 1.78 -1.67
N ARG A 606 -44.37 2.72 -2.47
CA ARG A 606 -44.51 2.69 -3.93
C ARG A 606 -43.17 2.99 -4.60
N SER A 607 -42.92 2.33 -5.74
CA SER A 607 -41.82 2.63 -6.66
C SER A 607 -42.41 2.95 -8.02
N ILE A 608 -42.20 4.18 -8.49
CA ILE A 608 -42.76 4.65 -9.80
C ILE A 608 -42.02 3.92 -10.93
N ASP A 609 -40.71 3.86 -10.89
CA ASP A 609 -39.84 3.28 -11.91
C ASP A 609 -40.01 1.74 -12.04
N LEU A 610 -40.33 1.04 -10.95
CA LEU A 610 -40.60 -0.40 -10.96
C LEU A 610 -42.07 -0.76 -11.10
N GLY A 611 -43.00 0.23 -11.02
CA GLY A 611 -44.42 -0.02 -11.05
C GLY A 611 -44.94 -0.89 -9.90
N ALA A 612 -44.24 -0.91 -8.76
CA ALA A 612 -44.51 -1.76 -7.62
C ALA A 612 -45.15 -1.01 -6.47
N SER A 613 -45.99 -1.71 -5.67
CA SER A 613 -46.57 -1.20 -4.43
C SER A 613 -46.66 -2.27 -3.37
N GLU A 614 -46.44 -1.92 -2.11
CA GLU A 614 -46.58 -2.80 -0.97
C GLU A 614 -47.21 -2.07 0.21
N THR A 615 -48.04 -2.77 1.01
CA THR A 615 -48.64 -2.22 2.24
C THR A 615 -48.08 -2.99 3.43
N VAL A 616 -47.46 -2.26 4.36
CA VAL A 616 -46.87 -2.77 5.59
C VAL A 616 -47.78 -2.50 6.77
N ARG A 617 -48.15 -3.51 7.52
CA ARG A 617 -49.13 -3.46 8.63
C ARG A 617 -48.54 -3.87 9.97
N THR A 618 -47.44 -4.60 9.98
CA THR A 618 -46.84 -5.15 11.21
C THR A 618 -45.38 -4.76 11.34
N PHE A 619 -44.81 -4.89 12.54
CA PHE A 619 -43.40 -4.69 12.75
C PHE A 619 -42.54 -5.72 12.03
N GLU A 620 -43.01 -6.97 11.92
CA GLU A 620 -42.38 -8.04 11.19
C GLU A 620 -42.25 -7.71 9.69
N GLU A 621 -43.33 -7.24 9.07
CA GLU A 621 -43.32 -6.81 7.68
C GLU A 621 -42.40 -5.59 7.48
N LEU A 622 -42.31 -4.66 8.43
CA LEU A 622 -41.43 -3.49 8.37
C LEU A 622 -39.95 -3.91 8.52
N THR A 623 -39.65 -4.86 9.38
CA THR A 623 -38.29 -5.30 9.65
C THR A 623 -37.77 -6.34 8.66
N ASP A 624 -38.64 -6.83 7.74
CA ASP A 624 -38.27 -7.72 6.63
C ASP A 624 -37.62 -6.92 5.47
N TYR A 625 -36.55 -6.17 5.79
CA TYR A 625 -35.76 -5.43 4.81
C TYR A 625 -34.55 -6.21 4.30
N HIS A 626 -34.26 -7.38 4.86
CA HIS A 626 -33.17 -8.25 4.43
C HIS A 626 -33.47 -9.05 3.17
N HIS A 627 -34.71 -9.01 2.69
CA HIS A 627 -35.13 -9.79 1.52
C HIS A 627 -34.43 -9.32 0.26
N VAL A 628 -33.47 -10.10 -0.23
CA VAL A 628 -32.67 -9.76 -1.41
C VAL A 628 -33.58 -9.63 -2.64
N GLY A 629 -33.51 -8.49 -3.32
CA GLY A 629 -34.29 -8.19 -4.52
C GLY A 629 -35.65 -7.55 -4.26
N SER A 630 -36.04 -7.32 -3.00
CA SER A 630 -37.23 -6.52 -2.70
C SER A 630 -37.04 -5.05 -3.11
N PRO A 631 -37.95 -4.46 -3.88
CA PRO A 631 -37.89 -3.05 -4.24
C PRO A 631 -38.07 -2.11 -3.02
N PHE A 632 -38.51 -2.64 -1.88
CA PHE A 632 -38.88 -1.89 -0.69
C PHE A 632 -37.95 -2.07 0.52
N SER A 633 -36.81 -2.76 0.35
CA SER A 633 -35.82 -2.89 1.43
C SER A 633 -35.32 -1.52 1.93
N ILE A 634 -35.01 -0.58 1.03
CA ILE A 634 -34.55 0.78 1.38
C ILE A 634 -35.58 1.55 2.21
N PRO A 635 -36.81 1.74 1.78
CA PRO A 635 -37.79 2.52 2.57
C PRO A 635 -38.19 1.82 3.86
N LYS A 636 -38.24 0.48 3.91
CA LYS A 636 -38.46 -0.25 5.16
C LYS A 636 -37.37 0.01 6.18
N ALA A 637 -36.09 -0.15 5.78
CA ALA A 637 -34.95 0.13 6.64
C ALA A 637 -34.88 1.62 7.08
N ALA A 638 -35.20 2.56 6.18
CA ALA A 638 -35.23 3.97 6.51
C ALA A 638 -36.31 4.30 7.57
N LEU A 639 -37.53 3.77 7.41
CA LEU A 639 -38.61 3.93 8.40
C LEU A 639 -38.26 3.24 9.72
N ALA A 640 -37.61 2.05 9.69
CA ALA A 640 -37.12 1.40 10.87
C ALA A 640 -36.14 2.29 11.66
N LEU A 641 -35.14 2.87 10.97
CA LEU A 641 -34.15 3.79 11.57
C LEU A 641 -34.77 5.11 12.05
N ALA A 642 -35.86 5.54 11.43
CA ALA A 642 -36.63 6.73 11.87
C ALA A 642 -37.41 6.49 13.19
N GLY A 643 -37.38 5.25 13.70
CA GLY A 643 -38.00 4.88 14.97
C GLY A 643 -39.34 4.17 14.84
N PHE A 644 -39.72 3.68 13.64
CA PHE A 644 -40.93 2.87 13.48
C PHE A 644 -40.70 1.38 13.73
N ALA A 645 -39.48 0.95 13.93
CA ALA A 645 -39.16 -0.42 14.41
C ALA A 645 -38.79 -0.41 15.91
N PRO A 646 -39.17 -1.44 16.70
CA PRO A 646 -38.90 -1.48 18.15
C PRO A 646 -37.42 -1.34 18.53
N ALA A 647 -36.52 -1.82 17.66
CA ALA A 647 -35.07 -1.73 17.88
C ALA A 647 -34.56 -0.28 17.92
N PHE A 648 -35.18 0.62 17.18
CA PHE A 648 -34.76 2.01 17.02
C PHE A 648 -35.73 3.03 17.61
N CYS A 649 -36.86 2.60 18.20
CA CYS A 649 -37.87 3.44 18.84
C CYS A 649 -37.56 3.70 20.31
N ALA A 650 -37.66 4.97 20.73
CA ALA A 650 -37.51 5.32 22.15
C ALA A 650 -38.71 4.83 23.00
N ASP A 651 -39.89 4.78 22.42
CA ASP A 651 -41.11 4.35 23.06
C ASP A 651 -41.42 2.87 22.75
N ARG A 652 -42.35 2.30 23.53
CA ARG A 652 -42.82 0.92 23.31
C ARG A 652 -44.31 0.95 22.88
N TYR A 653 -44.60 0.23 21.79
CA TYR A 653 -45.94 0.06 21.27
C TYR A 653 -46.24 -1.44 21.09
N ALA A 654 -47.53 -1.81 21.26
CA ALA A 654 -47.96 -3.19 21.13
C ALA A 654 -47.98 -3.65 19.66
N SER A 655 -48.26 -2.71 18.72
CA SER A 655 -48.27 -2.97 17.29
C SER A 655 -47.84 -1.74 16.49
N LEU A 656 -47.48 -1.92 15.20
CA LEU A 656 -47.22 -0.83 14.28
C LEU A 656 -48.42 0.08 14.12
N ALA A 657 -49.63 -0.47 14.09
CA ALA A 657 -50.86 0.31 13.99
C ALA A 657 -51.08 1.20 15.24
N ASP A 658 -50.74 0.75 16.43
CA ASP A 658 -50.81 1.56 17.66
C ASP A 658 -49.76 2.69 17.63
N GLN A 659 -48.58 2.41 17.15
CA GLN A 659 -47.55 3.44 16.95
C GLN A 659 -48.00 4.50 15.96
N LEU A 660 -48.56 4.11 14.81
CA LEU A 660 -49.05 5.04 13.78
C LEU A 660 -50.27 5.87 14.27
N ARG A 661 -51.14 5.30 15.08
CA ARG A 661 -52.21 6.05 15.75
C ARG A 661 -51.65 7.09 16.74
N ALA A 662 -50.64 6.73 17.52
CA ALA A 662 -49.96 7.65 18.42
C ALA A 662 -49.16 8.72 17.66
N PHE A 663 -48.57 8.36 16.51
CA PHE A 663 -47.91 9.29 15.58
C PHE A 663 -48.89 10.27 14.92
N GLY A 664 -50.13 9.86 14.72
CA GLY A 664 -51.25 10.70 14.22
C GLY A 664 -51.71 10.40 12.81
N CYS A 665 -51.05 9.56 12.06
CA CYS A 665 -51.42 9.15 10.70
C CYS A 665 -50.65 7.88 10.26
N GLY A 666 -51.15 7.23 9.20
CA GLY A 666 -50.37 6.30 8.40
C GLY A 666 -49.40 7.05 7.47
N ILE A 667 -48.53 6.34 6.80
CA ILE A 667 -47.47 6.91 5.97
C ILE A 667 -47.59 6.36 4.54
N GLU A 668 -47.66 7.24 3.54
CA GLU A 668 -47.46 6.86 2.15
C GLU A 668 -46.12 7.39 1.67
N LEU A 669 -45.20 6.48 1.29
CA LEU A 669 -43.86 6.79 0.78
C LEU A 669 -43.72 6.29 -0.66
N THR A 670 -43.42 7.21 -1.56
CA THR A 670 -43.23 6.92 -2.98
C THR A 670 -41.80 7.27 -3.39
N MET A 671 -41.14 6.38 -4.12
CA MET A 671 -39.80 6.57 -4.65
C MET A 671 -39.80 6.62 -6.17
N LEU A 672 -38.82 7.36 -6.73
CA LEU A 672 -38.49 7.38 -8.14
C LEU A 672 -36.95 7.34 -8.31
N SER A 673 -36.47 6.38 -9.09
CA SER A 673 -35.13 6.38 -9.62
C SER A 673 -35.19 6.49 -11.15
N ALA A 674 -34.85 7.66 -11.68
CA ALA A 674 -34.77 7.88 -13.13
C ALA A 674 -33.44 7.38 -13.73
N VAL A 675 -32.70 6.55 -12.99
CA VAL A 675 -31.42 5.97 -13.39
C VAL A 675 -31.48 4.44 -13.27
N PRO A 676 -31.03 3.70 -14.27
CA PRO A 676 -31.03 2.23 -14.21
C PRO A 676 -30.30 1.68 -12.98
N ALA A 677 -30.80 0.59 -12.42
CA ALA A 677 -30.11 -0.13 -11.36
C ALA A 677 -28.76 -0.64 -11.86
N GLY A 678 -27.74 -0.63 -10.99
CA GLY A 678 -26.39 -1.04 -11.38
C GLY A 678 -25.66 -0.03 -12.29
N SER A 679 -26.09 1.22 -12.27
CA SER A 679 -25.53 2.30 -13.11
C SER A 679 -24.11 2.73 -12.77
N GLY A 680 -23.62 2.40 -11.58
CA GLY A 680 -22.32 2.86 -11.06
C GLY A 680 -22.33 4.29 -10.49
N LEU A 681 -23.46 4.97 -10.51
CA LEU A 681 -23.59 6.39 -10.09
C LEU A 681 -24.01 6.56 -8.60
N GLY A 682 -23.90 5.51 -7.77
CA GLY A 682 -24.28 5.56 -6.35
C GLY A 682 -25.77 5.62 -6.09
N THR A 683 -26.60 5.20 -7.05
CA THR A 683 -28.05 5.37 -7.04
C THR A 683 -28.74 4.80 -5.82
N SER A 684 -28.36 3.61 -5.36
CA SER A 684 -29.02 2.93 -4.23
C SER A 684 -28.80 3.69 -2.92
N SER A 685 -27.55 4.02 -2.59
CA SER A 685 -27.19 4.72 -1.36
C SER A 685 -27.71 6.17 -1.35
N ILE A 686 -27.67 6.85 -2.49
CA ILE A 686 -28.21 8.23 -2.59
C ILE A 686 -29.72 8.22 -2.51
N LEU A 687 -30.41 7.23 -3.09
CA LEU A 687 -31.87 7.08 -2.93
C LEU A 687 -32.22 6.82 -1.46
N ALA A 688 -31.43 5.97 -0.77
CA ALA A 688 -31.60 5.74 0.66
C ALA A 688 -31.46 7.05 1.48
N ALA A 689 -30.43 7.85 1.16
CA ALA A 689 -30.23 9.16 1.77
C ALA A 689 -31.40 10.13 1.48
N THR A 690 -31.95 10.11 0.26
CA THR A 690 -33.07 10.92 -0.13
C THR A 690 -34.34 10.55 0.66
N VAL A 691 -34.58 9.25 0.81
CA VAL A 691 -35.68 8.71 1.63
C VAL A 691 -35.49 9.08 3.10
N LEU A 692 -34.31 8.88 3.66
CA LEU A 692 -34.01 9.25 5.06
C LEU A 692 -34.21 10.74 5.30
N GLY A 693 -33.78 11.60 4.37
CA GLY A 693 -33.99 13.05 4.47
C GLY A 693 -35.45 13.42 4.45
N ALA A 694 -36.24 12.85 3.53
CA ALA A 694 -37.68 13.11 3.44
C ALA A 694 -38.42 12.57 4.67
N VAL A 695 -38.09 11.37 5.16
CA VAL A 695 -38.68 10.79 6.37
C VAL A 695 -38.27 11.58 7.61
N SER A 696 -37.02 12.05 7.72
CA SER A 696 -36.58 12.90 8.83
C SER A 696 -37.39 14.19 8.94
N ASP A 697 -37.65 14.85 7.82
CA ASP A 697 -38.45 16.08 7.80
C ASP A 697 -39.91 15.78 8.14
N PHE A 698 -40.49 14.73 7.57
CA PHE A 698 -41.84 14.27 7.84
C PHE A 698 -42.10 13.90 9.30
N CYS A 699 -41.10 13.25 9.92
CA CYS A 699 -41.18 12.76 11.30
C CYS A 699 -40.60 13.74 12.35
N GLY A 700 -40.20 14.94 11.96
CA GLY A 700 -39.67 15.96 12.87
C GLY A 700 -38.33 15.58 13.56
N LEU A 701 -37.54 14.70 12.95
CA LEU A 701 -36.29 14.19 13.52
C LEU A 701 -35.15 15.19 13.41
N ARG A 702 -35.23 16.14 12.48
CA ARG A 702 -34.29 17.26 12.27
C ARG A 702 -32.84 16.80 12.02
N TRP A 703 -32.66 15.68 11.31
CA TRP A 703 -31.33 15.25 10.91
C TRP A 703 -30.75 16.22 9.88
N ASP A 704 -29.54 16.66 10.11
CA ASP A 704 -28.78 17.42 9.15
C ASP A 704 -28.20 16.51 8.05
N LYS A 705 -27.56 17.11 7.04
CA LYS A 705 -26.99 16.36 5.91
C LYS A 705 -25.91 15.34 6.36
N LEU A 706 -25.12 15.66 7.38
CA LEU A 706 -24.08 14.75 7.89
C LEU A 706 -24.72 13.55 8.60
N GLU A 707 -25.74 13.81 9.44
CA GLU A 707 -26.49 12.75 10.11
C GLU A 707 -27.21 11.84 9.13
N ILE A 708 -27.84 12.40 8.09
CA ILE A 708 -28.46 11.61 7.02
C ILE A 708 -27.42 10.71 6.34
N GLY A 709 -26.24 11.23 6.04
CA GLY A 709 -25.15 10.45 5.45
C GLY A 709 -24.68 9.30 6.36
N ARG A 710 -24.50 9.57 7.65
CA ARG A 710 -24.13 8.53 8.64
C ARG A 710 -25.20 7.45 8.77
N ARG A 711 -26.47 7.84 8.82
CA ARG A 711 -27.60 6.90 8.89
C ARG A 711 -27.77 6.10 7.59
N THR A 712 -27.37 6.66 6.48
CA THR A 712 -27.34 5.91 5.21
C THR A 712 -26.29 4.80 5.28
N LEU A 713 -25.11 5.05 5.84
CA LEU A 713 -24.11 4.01 6.06
C LEU A 713 -24.65 2.88 6.97
N VAL A 714 -25.36 3.24 8.03
CA VAL A 714 -26.03 2.26 8.91
C VAL A 714 -27.10 1.47 8.14
N LEU A 715 -27.91 2.14 7.33
CA LEU A 715 -28.94 1.51 6.49
C LEU A 715 -28.32 0.49 5.53
N GLU A 716 -27.22 0.82 4.87
CA GLU A 716 -26.47 -0.09 3.99
C GLU A 716 -26.01 -1.34 4.75
N GLN A 717 -25.55 -1.20 5.99
CA GLN A 717 -25.19 -2.35 6.83
C GLN A 717 -26.41 -3.20 7.21
N LEU A 718 -27.56 -2.59 7.49
CA LEU A 718 -28.80 -3.31 7.74
C LEU A 718 -29.26 -4.11 6.51
N LEU A 719 -29.05 -3.59 5.32
CA LEU A 719 -29.38 -4.28 4.05
C LEU A 719 -28.32 -5.33 3.65
N THR A 720 -27.25 -5.47 4.42
CA THR A 720 -26.11 -6.38 4.10
C THR A 720 -25.39 -6.04 2.78
N THR A 721 -25.46 -4.82 2.32
CA THR A 721 -24.80 -4.38 1.09
C THR A 721 -23.34 -4.05 1.30
N GLY A 722 -22.95 -3.62 2.52
CA GLY A 722 -21.56 -3.46 2.93
C GLY A 722 -20.81 -2.33 2.25
N GLY A 723 -21.48 -1.38 1.64
CA GLY A 723 -20.86 -0.26 0.91
C GLY A 723 -20.11 0.74 1.80
N GLY A 724 -19.29 1.58 1.15
CA GLY A 724 -18.62 2.72 1.77
C GLY A 724 -19.54 3.93 1.93
N TRP A 725 -18.95 5.07 2.30
CA TRP A 725 -19.71 6.32 2.53
C TRP A 725 -19.66 7.30 1.34
N GLN A 726 -18.88 7.06 0.30
CA GLN A 726 -18.70 8.02 -0.80
C GLN A 726 -19.99 8.30 -1.58
N ASP A 727 -20.86 7.31 -1.72
CA ASP A 727 -22.06 7.41 -2.55
C ASP A 727 -23.03 8.42 -1.99
N GLN A 728 -23.50 8.20 -0.75
CA GLN A 728 -24.45 9.07 -0.10
C GLN A 728 -23.89 10.47 0.14
N PHE A 729 -22.68 10.60 0.66
CA PHE A 729 -22.07 11.92 0.87
C PHE A 729 -21.77 12.63 -0.44
N GLY A 730 -21.44 11.88 -1.51
CA GLY A 730 -21.29 12.40 -2.86
C GLY A 730 -22.55 13.03 -3.44
N GLY A 731 -23.72 12.42 -3.18
CA GLY A 731 -25.02 12.93 -3.62
C GLY A 731 -25.67 13.96 -2.67
N ILE A 732 -25.49 13.80 -1.35
CA ILE A 732 -26.04 14.71 -0.34
C ILE A 732 -25.38 16.09 -0.44
N THR A 733 -24.06 16.16 -0.67
CA THR A 733 -23.31 17.41 -0.79
C THR A 733 -23.15 17.84 -2.25
N ALA A 734 -23.23 19.13 -2.50
CA ALA A 734 -23.16 19.69 -3.85
C ALA A 734 -21.74 19.74 -4.44
N GLY A 735 -21.64 19.92 -5.74
CA GLY A 735 -20.44 20.36 -6.46
C GLY A 735 -19.33 19.34 -6.52
N VAL A 736 -18.12 19.86 -6.69
CA VAL A 736 -16.86 19.11 -6.71
C VAL A 736 -16.26 19.15 -5.32
N LYS A 737 -15.82 18.02 -4.78
CA LYS A 737 -15.30 17.97 -3.41
C LYS A 737 -14.38 16.78 -3.17
N LEU A 738 -13.48 16.98 -2.21
CA LEU A 738 -12.76 15.93 -1.53
C LEU A 738 -13.50 15.57 -0.24
N LEU A 739 -13.82 14.31 -0.07
CA LEU A 739 -14.38 13.72 1.13
C LEU A 739 -13.26 12.96 1.87
N GLN A 740 -13.05 13.25 3.16
CA GLN A 740 -12.01 12.63 3.96
C GLN A 740 -12.54 12.15 5.29
N THR A 741 -12.12 10.95 5.74
CA THR A 741 -12.40 10.47 7.09
C THR A 741 -11.11 10.16 7.85
N ALA A 742 -11.15 10.32 9.16
CA ALA A 742 -10.17 9.75 10.07
C ALA A 742 -10.44 8.26 10.28
N LYS A 743 -9.45 7.54 10.82
CA LYS A 743 -9.62 6.15 11.28
C LYS A 743 -10.61 6.06 12.45
N GLY A 744 -11.30 4.93 12.58
CA GLY A 744 -12.27 4.64 13.65
C GLY A 744 -13.67 4.31 13.13
N PHE A 745 -14.53 3.79 13.98
CA PHE A 745 -15.91 3.41 13.62
C PHE A 745 -16.83 4.61 13.40
N GLY A 746 -16.52 5.78 13.97
CA GLY A 746 -17.29 7.01 13.78
C GLY A 746 -16.98 7.66 12.43
N GLN A 747 -17.45 7.06 11.33
CA GLN A 747 -17.22 7.57 9.98
C GLN A 747 -18.10 8.78 9.67
N SER A 748 -17.52 9.98 9.72
CA SER A 748 -18.15 11.25 9.36
C SER A 748 -17.20 12.03 8.46
N PRO A 749 -17.37 11.97 7.13
CA PRO A 749 -16.47 12.63 6.20
C PRO A 749 -16.45 14.16 6.36
N GLU A 750 -15.26 14.73 6.43
CA GLU A 750 -15.06 16.15 6.19
C GLU A 750 -15.25 16.43 4.71
N VAL A 751 -15.97 17.51 4.39
CA VAL A 751 -16.22 17.93 3.01
C VAL A 751 -15.35 19.14 2.69
N ARG A 752 -14.44 19.00 1.74
CA ARG A 752 -13.61 20.09 1.21
C ARG A 752 -14.05 20.38 -0.21
N TRP A 753 -14.79 21.49 -0.41
CA TRP A 753 -15.23 21.90 -1.74
C TRP A 753 -14.07 22.39 -2.58
N LEU A 754 -14.12 22.07 -3.85
CA LEU A 754 -13.10 22.36 -4.85
C LEU A 754 -13.65 23.36 -5.88
N PRO A 755 -12.78 24.14 -6.55
CA PRO A 755 -13.18 24.91 -7.71
C PRO A 755 -13.78 24.02 -8.78
N ASP A 756 -14.80 24.51 -9.45
CA ASP A 756 -15.49 23.78 -10.51
C ASP A 756 -15.03 24.17 -11.94
N THR A 757 -14.03 25.03 -12.04
CA THR A 757 -13.52 25.60 -13.30
C THR A 757 -13.24 24.55 -14.36
N VAL A 758 -12.55 23.47 -14.02
CA VAL A 758 -12.22 22.38 -14.97
C VAL A 758 -13.45 21.65 -15.51
N PHE A 759 -14.62 21.80 -14.87
CA PHE A 759 -15.87 21.17 -15.27
C PHE A 759 -16.87 22.14 -15.89
N THR A 760 -16.78 23.44 -15.59
CA THR A 760 -17.79 24.45 -15.95
C THR A 760 -17.34 25.46 -16.98
N ASP A 761 -16.01 25.66 -17.13
CA ASP A 761 -15.46 26.54 -18.16
C ASP A 761 -15.94 26.10 -19.56
N PRO A 762 -16.43 27.04 -20.41
CA PRO A 762 -16.90 26.74 -21.76
C PRO A 762 -15.90 25.96 -22.63
N ALA A 763 -14.61 26.10 -22.39
CA ALA A 763 -13.55 25.36 -23.12
C ALA A 763 -13.51 23.89 -22.71
N TYR A 764 -13.81 23.56 -21.44
CA TYR A 764 -13.66 22.22 -20.89
C TYR A 764 -14.99 21.47 -20.73
N LYS A 765 -16.06 22.17 -20.44
CA LYS A 765 -17.39 21.59 -20.22
C LYS A 765 -17.81 20.60 -21.33
N PRO A 766 -17.63 20.86 -22.63
CA PRO A 766 -17.99 19.91 -23.70
C PRO A 766 -17.14 18.63 -23.71
N CYS A 767 -15.97 18.64 -23.04
CA CYS A 767 -15.06 17.51 -23.00
C CYS A 767 -15.48 16.44 -21.99
N HIS A 768 -16.39 16.74 -21.04
CA HIS A 768 -16.93 15.79 -20.09
C HIS A 768 -18.12 15.05 -20.67
N LEU A 769 -17.96 13.76 -20.90
CA LEU A 769 -18.98 12.92 -21.52
C LEU A 769 -19.43 11.83 -20.59
N LEU A 770 -20.73 11.54 -20.58
CA LEU A 770 -21.30 10.44 -19.81
C LEU A 770 -22.12 9.55 -20.77
N TYR A 771 -21.73 8.27 -20.85
CA TYR A 771 -22.32 7.29 -21.76
C TYR A 771 -22.84 6.09 -21.01
N TYR A 772 -24.12 5.77 -21.14
CA TYR A 772 -24.69 4.55 -20.62
C TYR A 772 -24.38 3.39 -21.55
N THR A 773 -23.66 2.39 -21.05
CA THR A 773 -23.17 1.24 -21.84
C THR A 773 -24.26 0.19 -22.14
N GLY A 774 -25.39 0.22 -21.41
CA GLY A 774 -26.40 -0.81 -21.46
C GLY A 774 -26.03 -2.12 -20.76
N ILE A 775 -24.85 -2.21 -20.16
CA ILE A 775 -24.39 -3.34 -19.38
C ILE A 775 -24.71 -3.11 -17.91
N THR A 776 -25.31 -4.09 -17.26
CA THR A 776 -25.54 -4.06 -15.81
C THR A 776 -24.78 -5.19 -15.15
N ARG A 777 -24.13 -4.92 -14.00
CA ARG A 777 -23.40 -5.92 -13.23
C ARG A 777 -23.93 -5.99 -11.80
N THR A 778 -23.89 -7.20 -11.22
CA THR A 778 -24.18 -7.42 -9.81
C THR A 778 -22.88 -7.26 -9.00
N ALA A 779 -22.72 -6.15 -8.28
CA ALA A 779 -21.49 -5.81 -7.55
C ALA A 779 -21.22 -6.63 -6.26
N LYS A 780 -22.20 -7.43 -5.78
CA LYS A 780 -22.16 -8.02 -4.43
C LYS A 780 -21.01 -9.00 -4.17
N SER A 781 -20.67 -9.85 -5.13
CA SER A 781 -19.62 -10.88 -4.91
C SER A 781 -18.20 -10.29 -4.88
N ILE A 782 -17.98 -9.22 -5.61
CA ILE A 782 -16.69 -8.54 -5.73
C ILE A 782 -16.41 -7.74 -4.47
N LEU A 783 -17.39 -6.97 -4.01
CA LEU A 783 -17.27 -6.22 -2.77
C LEU A 783 -16.90 -7.14 -1.59
N ALA A 784 -17.54 -8.30 -1.48
CA ALA A 784 -17.26 -9.26 -0.42
C ALA A 784 -15.82 -9.79 -0.48
N GLU A 785 -15.28 -10.06 -1.68
CA GLU A 785 -13.91 -10.56 -1.83
C GLU A 785 -12.87 -9.50 -1.49
N ILE A 786 -13.05 -8.26 -1.94
CA ILE A 786 -12.17 -7.14 -1.60
C ILE A 786 -12.19 -6.89 -0.08
N VAL A 787 -13.38 -6.84 0.54
CA VAL A 787 -13.51 -6.66 1.99
C VAL A 787 -12.87 -7.81 2.76
N ARG A 788 -12.96 -9.04 2.27
CA ARG A 788 -12.30 -10.21 2.87
C ARG A 788 -10.78 -10.03 2.90
N ARG A 789 -10.17 -9.59 1.81
CA ARG A 789 -8.73 -9.31 1.75
C ARG A 789 -8.33 -8.17 2.67
N MET A 790 -9.16 -7.12 2.78
CA MET A 790 -8.94 -6.05 3.77
C MET A 790 -8.96 -6.60 5.20
N PHE A 791 -9.88 -7.54 5.54
CA PHE A 791 -9.89 -8.18 6.85
C PHE A 791 -8.64 -9.02 7.11
N LEU A 792 -8.02 -9.55 6.07
CA LEU A 792 -6.78 -10.31 6.17
C LEU A 792 -5.52 -9.43 6.12
N ASN A 793 -5.66 -8.10 6.05
CA ASN A 793 -4.56 -7.16 5.84
C ASN A 793 -3.65 -7.57 4.66
N GLU A 794 -4.21 -8.05 3.57
CA GLU A 794 -3.44 -8.51 2.43
C GLU A 794 -2.53 -7.39 1.92
N HIS A 795 -1.23 -7.70 1.78
CA HIS A 795 -0.17 -6.73 1.56
C HIS A 795 -0.39 -5.87 0.32
N ASP A 796 -0.60 -6.52 -0.83
CA ASP A 796 -0.66 -5.83 -2.12
C ASP A 796 -1.94 -4.99 -2.25
N GLU A 797 -3.06 -5.49 -1.69
CA GLU A 797 -4.32 -4.75 -1.68
C GLU A 797 -4.27 -3.51 -0.78
N LEU A 798 -3.70 -3.64 0.43
CA LEU A 798 -3.54 -2.48 1.31
C LEU A 798 -2.57 -1.44 0.73
N ALA A 799 -1.49 -1.88 0.09
CA ALA A 799 -0.56 -0.99 -0.59
C ALA A 799 -1.25 -0.21 -1.73
N LEU A 800 -2.05 -0.90 -2.55
CA LEU A 800 -2.81 -0.28 -3.63
C LEU A 800 -3.85 0.71 -3.09
N LEU A 801 -4.57 0.38 -2.03
CA LEU A 801 -5.56 1.27 -1.41
C LEU A 801 -4.91 2.54 -0.82
N ARG A 802 -3.71 2.42 -0.24
CA ARG A 802 -2.91 3.59 0.21
C ARG A 802 -2.49 4.45 -0.97
N GLU A 803 -2.04 3.85 -2.07
CA GLU A 803 -1.73 4.59 -3.30
C GLU A 803 -2.97 5.32 -3.84
N MET A 804 -4.14 4.66 -3.87
CA MET A 804 -5.41 5.29 -4.27
C MET A 804 -5.79 6.46 -3.35
N LYS A 805 -5.52 6.35 -2.07
CA LYS A 805 -5.75 7.42 -1.08
C LYS A 805 -4.85 8.64 -1.31
N GLU A 806 -3.58 8.42 -1.62
CA GLU A 806 -2.62 9.47 -2.01
C GLU A 806 -3.01 10.10 -3.35
N HIS A 807 -3.40 9.26 -4.32
CA HIS A 807 -3.86 9.71 -5.63
C HIS A 807 -5.07 10.65 -5.55
N ALA A 808 -5.97 10.45 -4.58
CA ALA A 808 -7.07 11.38 -4.34
C ALA A 808 -6.58 12.78 -3.92
N ILE A 809 -5.47 12.88 -3.19
CA ILE A 809 -4.86 14.18 -2.85
C ILE A 809 -4.21 14.82 -4.08
N GLN A 810 -3.54 14.03 -4.94
CA GLN A 810 -3.00 14.55 -6.22
C GLN A 810 -4.12 15.10 -7.10
N MET A 811 -5.25 14.39 -7.21
CA MET A 811 -6.44 14.87 -7.92
C MET A 811 -6.98 16.18 -7.32
N TYR A 812 -7.04 16.26 -5.98
CA TYR A 812 -7.44 17.47 -5.26
C TYR A 812 -6.56 18.67 -5.64
N ASP A 813 -5.23 18.52 -5.56
CA ASP A 813 -4.27 19.58 -5.87
C ASP A 813 -4.33 20.00 -7.35
N THR A 814 -4.54 19.05 -8.25
CA THR A 814 -4.67 19.28 -9.68
C THR A 814 -5.93 20.11 -10.00
N ILE A 815 -7.07 19.79 -9.38
CA ILE A 815 -8.30 20.57 -9.55
C ILE A 815 -8.14 21.97 -8.94
N GLN A 816 -7.46 22.11 -7.80
CA GLN A 816 -7.18 23.42 -7.19
C GLN A 816 -6.37 24.33 -8.13
N ARG A 817 -5.46 23.77 -8.92
CA ARG A 817 -4.68 24.52 -9.94
C ARG A 817 -5.43 24.73 -11.25
N ALA A 818 -6.64 24.19 -11.38
CA ALA A 818 -7.42 24.19 -12.62
C ALA A 818 -6.69 23.54 -13.82
N ASP A 819 -5.86 22.54 -13.58
CA ASP A 819 -5.15 21.80 -14.61
C ASP A 819 -6.03 20.70 -15.23
N PHE A 820 -6.71 21.05 -16.32
CA PHE A 820 -7.62 20.14 -17.01
C PHE A 820 -6.91 18.93 -17.65
N GLN A 821 -5.72 19.12 -18.19
CA GLN A 821 -4.98 18.06 -18.87
C GLN A 821 -4.53 17.00 -17.85
N GLU A 822 -3.92 17.44 -16.76
CA GLU A 822 -3.45 16.54 -15.71
C GLU A 822 -4.65 15.86 -15.01
N MET A 823 -5.75 16.56 -14.75
CA MET A 823 -6.97 15.95 -14.20
C MET A 823 -7.47 14.79 -15.08
N GLY A 824 -7.47 14.95 -16.39
CA GLY A 824 -7.83 13.86 -17.30
C GLY A 824 -6.88 12.65 -17.22
N HIS A 825 -5.58 12.88 -17.13
CA HIS A 825 -4.59 11.81 -16.95
C HIS A 825 -4.74 11.08 -15.61
N LEU A 826 -5.04 11.82 -14.54
CA LEU A 826 -5.30 11.24 -13.23
C LEU A 826 -6.60 10.39 -13.22
N VAL A 827 -7.64 10.76 -13.99
CA VAL A 827 -8.82 9.89 -14.19
C VAL A 827 -8.41 8.57 -14.84
N ARG A 828 -7.50 8.57 -15.83
CA ARG A 828 -6.95 7.36 -16.45
C ARG A 828 -6.17 6.51 -15.44
N GLN A 829 -5.40 7.13 -14.56
CA GLN A 829 -4.69 6.44 -13.48
C GLN A 829 -5.67 5.79 -12.49
N THR A 830 -6.72 6.51 -12.06
CA THR A 830 -7.78 5.93 -11.22
C THR A 830 -8.37 4.68 -11.87
N TRP A 831 -8.62 4.72 -13.19
CA TRP A 831 -9.15 3.55 -13.92
C TRP A 831 -8.19 2.35 -13.91
N ARG A 832 -6.89 2.58 -14.01
CA ARG A 832 -5.87 1.53 -13.89
C ARG A 832 -5.84 0.94 -12.48
N GLN A 833 -5.87 1.77 -11.45
CA GLN A 833 -5.91 1.33 -10.06
C GLN A 833 -7.15 0.49 -9.76
N ASN A 834 -8.33 0.89 -10.24
CA ASN A 834 -9.56 0.11 -10.08
C ASN A 834 -9.45 -1.29 -10.73
N GLN A 835 -8.79 -1.39 -11.91
CA GLN A 835 -8.57 -2.67 -12.60
C GLN A 835 -7.55 -3.57 -11.87
N LEU A 836 -6.57 -2.98 -11.18
CA LEU A 836 -5.62 -3.74 -10.35
C LEU A 836 -6.31 -4.31 -9.11
N LEU A 837 -7.23 -3.55 -8.53
CA LEU A 837 -7.99 -4.00 -7.35
C LEU A 837 -8.99 -5.12 -7.71
N ASP A 838 -9.67 -5.00 -8.83
CA ASP A 838 -10.64 -5.98 -9.34
C ASP A 838 -10.56 -6.12 -10.87
N ALA A 839 -10.07 -7.27 -11.33
CA ALA A 839 -9.95 -7.58 -12.75
C ALA A 839 -11.30 -7.55 -13.50
N GLY A 840 -12.41 -7.79 -12.83
CA GLY A 840 -13.74 -7.73 -13.41
C GLY A 840 -14.32 -6.32 -13.54
N THR A 841 -13.67 -5.31 -13.01
CA THR A 841 -14.04 -3.89 -13.15
C THR A 841 -14.16 -3.47 -14.61
N ASN A 842 -13.29 -4.02 -15.49
CA ASN A 842 -13.26 -3.70 -16.93
C ASN A 842 -13.62 -4.91 -17.80
N PRO A 843 -14.91 -5.21 -18.04
CA PRO A 843 -15.34 -6.33 -18.87
C PRO A 843 -14.92 -6.14 -20.33
N GLU A 844 -14.79 -7.24 -21.05
CA GLU A 844 -14.31 -7.31 -22.45
C GLU A 844 -15.09 -6.34 -23.37
N ALA A 845 -16.40 -6.29 -23.25
CA ALA A 845 -17.23 -5.38 -24.07
C ALA A 845 -16.90 -3.90 -23.85
N VAL A 846 -16.58 -3.52 -22.61
CA VAL A 846 -16.14 -2.14 -22.31
C VAL A 846 -14.73 -1.88 -22.83
N ARG A 847 -13.82 -2.85 -22.74
CA ARG A 847 -12.46 -2.75 -23.33
C ARG A 847 -12.53 -2.51 -24.84
N GLN A 848 -13.33 -3.29 -25.55
CA GLN A 848 -13.54 -3.11 -27.00
C GLN A 848 -14.07 -1.70 -27.33
N LEU A 849 -15.02 -1.19 -26.55
CA LEU A 849 -15.57 0.14 -26.74
C LEU A 849 -14.53 1.24 -26.45
N THR A 850 -13.79 1.12 -25.35
CA THR A 850 -12.78 2.12 -24.97
C THR A 850 -11.60 2.14 -25.92
N THR A 851 -11.24 1.01 -26.54
CA THR A 851 -10.20 0.94 -27.59
C THR A 851 -10.52 1.83 -28.78
N LEU A 852 -11.80 2.01 -29.13
CA LEU A 852 -12.23 2.86 -30.25
C LEU A 852 -12.02 4.36 -30.02
N ILE A 853 -11.85 4.77 -28.77
CA ILE A 853 -11.83 6.17 -28.35
C ILE A 853 -10.58 6.54 -27.53
N ASP A 854 -9.67 5.61 -27.29
CA ASP A 854 -8.53 5.79 -26.37
C ASP A 854 -7.64 6.96 -26.80
N ASP A 855 -7.39 7.11 -28.10
CA ASP A 855 -6.59 8.18 -28.68
C ASP A 855 -7.30 9.57 -28.64
N LEU A 856 -8.60 9.62 -28.35
CA LEU A 856 -9.38 10.84 -28.25
C LEU A 856 -9.58 11.31 -26.79
N CYS A 857 -9.25 10.47 -25.82
CA CYS A 857 -9.45 10.73 -24.41
C CYS A 857 -8.15 11.03 -23.66
N LEU A 858 -8.18 11.99 -22.73
CA LEU A 858 -7.17 12.12 -21.68
C LEU A 858 -7.33 10.97 -20.66
N GLY A 859 -8.55 10.68 -20.29
CA GLY A 859 -8.91 9.59 -19.41
C GLY A 859 -10.38 9.22 -19.48
N TYR A 860 -10.70 8.06 -18.96
CA TYR A 860 -12.06 7.55 -18.81
C TYR A 860 -12.10 6.51 -17.69
N LYS A 861 -13.29 6.28 -17.13
CA LYS A 861 -13.54 5.23 -16.14
C LYS A 861 -15.02 4.88 -16.03
N LEU A 862 -15.29 3.69 -15.52
CA LEU A 862 -16.61 3.35 -14.99
C LEU A 862 -16.66 3.82 -13.52
N PRO A 863 -17.60 4.69 -13.11
CA PRO A 863 -17.78 5.11 -11.73
C PRO A 863 -18.17 3.96 -10.80
N GLY A 864 -17.83 4.10 -9.52
CA GLY A 864 -18.08 3.10 -8.49
C GLY A 864 -17.25 1.84 -8.69
N ALA A 865 -17.84 0.66 -8.47
CA ALA A 865 -17.15 -0.63 -8.59
C ALA A 865 -16.86 -1.06 -10.05
N GLY A 866 -17.36 -0.33 -11.05
CA GLY A 866 -17.18 -0.66 -12.45
C GLY A 866 -17.99 -1.88 -12.91
N GLY A 867 -17.51 -2.56 -13.96
CA GLY A 867 -18.17 -3.75 -14.51
C GLY A 867 -19.36 -3.47 -15.43
N GLY A 868 -19.76 -2.22 -15.61
CA GLY A 868 -20.89 -1.78 -16.43
C GLY A 868 -21.46 -0.44 -15.98
N GLY A 869 -22.66 -0.14 -16.39
CA GLY A 869 -23.34 1.12 -16.08
C GLY A 869 -22.89 2.26 -16.99
N PHE A 870 -22.53 3.39 -16.40
CA PHE A 870 -22.07 4.56 -17.13
C PHE A 870 -20.55 4.57 -17.30
N LEU A 871 -20.10 5.03 -18.46
CA LEU A 871 -18.71 5.36 -18.76
C LEU A 871 -18.56 6.89 -18.72
N TYR A 872 -17.75 7.38 -17.80
CA TYR A 872 -17.33 8.78 -17.74
C TYR A 872 -16.03 8.96 -18.53
N MET A 873 -15.98 9.97 -19.40
CA MET A 873 -14.85 10.25 -20.28
C MET A 873 -14.46 11.71 -20.20
N VAL A 874 -13.16 11.97 -20.27
CA VAL A 874 -12.56 13.29 -20.41
C VAL A 874 -11.86 13.33 -21.78
N ALA A 875 -12.50 13.99 -22.75
CA ALA A 875 -11.95 14.16 -24.09
C ALA A 875 -10.78 15.16 -24.08
N LYS A 876 -9.85 15.03 -25.03
CA LYS A 876 -8.71 15.94 -25.17
C LYS A 876 -9.10 17.39 -25.43
N ASP A 877 -10.15 17.57 -26.22
CA ASP A 877 -10.72 18.86 -26.62
C ASP A 877 -12.17 18.68 -27.11
N PRO A 878 -12.91 19.77 -27.40
CA PRO A 878 -14.30 19.69 -27.90
C PRO A 878 -14.45 18.95 -29.25
N GLU A 879 -13.45 18.97 -30.11
CA GLU A 879 -13.47 18.24 -31.40
C GLU A 879 -13.38 16.74 -31.16
N ALA A 880 -12.45 16.31 -30.29
CA ALA A 880 -12.34 14.93 -29.84
C ALA A 880 -13.64 14.45 -29.19
N ALA A 881 -14.29 15.29 -28.36
CA ALA A 881 -15.59 14.97 -27.74
C ALA A 881 -16.68 14.73 -28.79
N ALA A 882 -16.74 15.54 -29.84
CA ALA A 882 -17.68 15.34 -30.95
C ALA A 882 -17.38 14.02 -31.71
N ARG A 883 -16.15 13.70 -31.96
CA ARG A 883 -15.71 12.44 -32.60
C ARG A 883 -16.06 11.23 -31.72
N ILE A 884 -15.85 11.28 -30.42
CA ILE A 884 -16.23 10.23 -29.47
C ILE A 884 -17.73 9.95 -29.58
N LYS A 885 -18.56 11.01 -29.57
CA LYS A 885 -20.01 10.87 -29.70
C LYS A 885 -20.42 10.17 -31.00
N GLN A 886 -19.83 10.56 -32.12
CA GLN A 886 -20.08 9.93 -33.42
C GLN A 886 -19.66 8.44 -33.44
N THR A 887 -18.49 8.15 -32.93
CA THR A 887 -17.93 6.78 -32.90
C THR A 887 -18.79 5.85 -32.05
N LEU A 888 -19.16 6.26 -30.83
CA LEU A 888 -19.95 5.41 -29.94
C LEU A 888 -21.41 5.28 -30.34
N GLN A 889 -21.98 6.29 -31.03
CA GLN A 889 -23.33 6.21 -31.62
C GLN A 889 -23.39 5.26 -32.83
N ALA A 890 -22.27 5.17 -33.58
CA ALA A 890 -22.16 4.24 -34.69
C ALA A 890 -21.86 2.77 -34.23
N HIS A 891 -21.33 2.58 -33.02
CA HIS A 891 -20.97 1.26 -32.48
C HIS A 891 -21.56 1.05 -31.07
N PRO A 892 -22.91 1.07 -30.89
CA PRO A 892 -23.49 0.87 -29.56
C PRO A 892 -23.30 -0.56 -29.06
N LEU A 893 -22.92 -0.71 -27.80
CA LEU A 893 -22.76 -2.03 -27.17
C LEU A 893 -24.09 -2.79 -26.99
N ARG A 894 -25.17 -2.03 -26.78
CA ARG A 894 -26.54 -2.51 -26.56
C ARG A 894 -27.52 -1.51 -27.17
N ASP A 895 -28.72 -1.96 -27.46
CA ASP A 895 -29.77 -1.12 -28.06
C ASP A 895 -30.17 0.08 -27.20
N ASN A 896 -30.02 -0.01 -25.90
CA ASN A 896 -30.32 1.04 -24.93
C ASN A 896 -29.09 1.89 -24.53
N ALA A 897 -27.92 1.65 -25.13
CA ALA A 897 -26.74 2.44 -24.92
C ALA A 897 -26.91 3.86 -25.51
N ARG A 898 -26.49 4.87 -24.72
CA ARG A 898 -26.76 6.28 -25.10
C ARG A 898 -25.88 7.25 -24.31
N PHE A 899 -25.67 8.43 -24.89
CA PHE A 899 -25.16 9.58 -24.15
C PHE A 899 -26.26 10.20 -23.27
N VAL A 900 -25.87 10.67 -22.11
CA VAL A 900 -26.70 11.40 -21.16
C VAL A 900 -26.00 12.71 -20.84
N GLU A 901 -26.74 13.82 -20.90
CA GLU A 901 -26.18 15.11 -20.52
C GLU A 901 -25.97 15.16 -19.00
N MET A 902 -24.81 15.59 -18.60
CA MET A 902 -24.45 15.78 -17.20
C MET A 902 -24.14 17.23 -16.88
N SER A 903 -24.56 17.70 -15.71
CA SER A 903 -24.20 19.00 -15.16
C SER A 903 -23.94 18.88 -13.67
N LEU A 904 -23.07 19.76 -13.13
CA LEU A 904 -22.82 19.78 -11.70
C LEU A 904 -24.08 20.20 -10.94
N SER A 905 -24.40 19.46 -9.87
CA SER A 905 -25.46 19.89 -8.95
C SER A 905 -24.91 20.95 -7.98
N THR A 906 -25.60 22.09 -7.92
CA THR A 906 -25.24 23.20 -7.02
C THR A 906 -25.90 23.10 -5.66
N THR A 907 -26.78 22.13 -5.44
CA THR A 907 -27.63 22.03 -4.24
C THR A 907 -27.42 20.72 -3.43
N GLY A 908 -27.09 19.63 -4.12
CA GLY A 908 -27.08 18.29 -3.49
C GLY A 908 -28.50 17.86 -3.08
N LEU A 909 -28.60 17.14 -1.96
CA LEU A 909 -29.88 16.74 -1.39
C LEU A 909 -30.72 17.97 -1.02
N GLN A 910 -31.94 18.02 -1.53
CA GLN A 910 -32.96 19.04 -1.22
C GLN A 910 -34.19 18.38 -0.62
N ILE A 911 -34.71 18.95 0.46
CA ILE A 911 -36.00 18.57 1.07
C ILE A 911 -36.87 19.80 1.07
N SER A 912 -38.11 19.66 0.58
CA SER A 912 -39.10 20.72 0.54
C SER A 912 -40.49 20.18 0.92
N ARG A 913 -41.38 21.08 1.30
CA ARG A 913 -42.80 20.78 1.61
C ARG A 913 -43.68 21.52 0.63
N SER A 914 -44.80 20.90 0.24
CA SER A 914 -45.84 21.55 -0.55
C SER A 914 -46.61 22.56 0.27
#